data_397ed98aaabc6c146eee7e55e136eb38
#
_entry.id   397ed98aaabc6c146eee7e55e136eb38
#
_cell.length_a   1.000
_cell.length_b   1.000
_cell.length_c   1.000
_cell.angle_alpha   90.00
_cell.angle_beta   90.00
_cell.angle_gamma   90.00
#
_symmetry.space_group_name_H-M   'P 1'
#
loop_
_entity.id
_entity.type
_entity.pdbx_description
1 polymer ?
#
loop_
_entity_poly.entity_id
_entity_poly.type
_entity_poly.pdbx_seq_one_letter_code
_entity_poly.pdbx_strand_id
1 'polypeptide(L)'
;MLCRYERTIFKSDKGFCIFAYSTSDESVPKEARNRSYYHDDKIHFTAIGYHLIATDAVEVELDGAWENSKHGLQLSVSMCKEVVPRDQAGILAYLSSGIIKGIGPETAKAIVARFGDKTMEVLEKEPDKLLSVKGIAQKKLKAIIKSYGETKALSDLMIYLAPFGVSMKKVAMIREEFGDNSLRIVKTDPFQLCKIKGFGFMTVDSIARKTKVSLKHPLRYSGAINYVLDEARISGHLFLSVDETVGQCYELLIMGCDDEVVSEEEIRQAISNERVESRIYVEGSRVYLSYERMCEVKSAKRIVSMILQEGFTKIDDLDSKIDNAERTLHQRLAPSQRNAVKLCLSHPISIMTGGPGSGKTTTLRFILDIYKAAFPANEVLLAAPTGRASRRMAEQTGMHASTLHSALGLVTDEDSPLNDKELLSADLVVVDEFSMVDMRLAYILLDRIKSGAQLIIVGDADQLPSVGAGNVLREMIRSDKVPTAVLETVFRQASNSRIITNAYAINHNDTHLQFGDDFQFLEVQNSEEAAQLVIKNYLQEVSLHGIEDVQILSPLRKRGAVAANALNETIRDLVNPPNNLKKEVKCGSRVFRVGDRIMQTANRINVSNGDVGIITDMKKEDDETITCVRLLDGRTLQYTQEMLEDLEFSYCTTIHKSQGQEYPVIIVPLLKEHYIMLRRNLLYTAVTRAKAKVILIGQKQAVFVAIHKCDVGQRNTVLADRIVAYYNRELSRRVA
;
A
#
# COMPACT_ATOMS: atom_id res chain seq x y z
N MET A 1 -0.16 30.37 18.36
CA MET A 1 -0.75 30.67 19.70
C MET A 1 0.25 30.36 20.80
N LEU A 2 0.28 31.17 21.85
CA LEU A 2 1.13 30.94 23.04
C LEU A 2 0.44 29.93 23.96
N CYS A 3 1.16 28.88 24.34
CA CYS A 3 0.60 27.75 25.09
C CYS A 3 1.57 27.33 26.20
N ARG A 4 1.05 26.69 27.24
CA ARG A 4 1.83 26.05 28.28
C ARG A 4 1.52 24.55 28.29
N TYR A 5 2.56 23.71 28.32
CA TYR A 5 2.45 22.28 28.48
C TYR A 5 1.85 21.91 29.84
N GLU A 6 0.99 20.91 29.86
CA GLU A 6 0.37 20.43 31.10
C GLU A 6 0.76 18.97 31.42
N ARG A 7 0.57 18.10 30.46
CA ARG A 7 0.88 16.68 30.64
C ARG A 7 1.09 15.92 29.35
N THR A 8 1.86 14.88 29.42
CA THR A 8 1.96 13.87 28.37
C THR A 8 0.74 12.93 28.41
N ILE A 9 0.08 12.78 27.26
CA ILE A 9 -0.96 11.77 27.07
C ILE A 9 -0.33 10.54 26.42
N PHE A 10 0.54 10.76 25.42
CA PHE A 10 1.27 9.69 24.72
C PHE A 10 2.60 10.22 24.17
N LYS A 11 3.63 9.37 24.16
CA LYS A 11 4.92 9.65 23.54
C LYS A 11 5.51 8.36 23.01
N SER A 12 5.79 8.29 21.69
CA SER A 12 6.43 7.14 21.05
C SER A 12 7.94 7.23 21.06
N ASP A 13 8.62 6.10 20.93
CA ASP A 13 10.09 6.04 20.78
C ASP A 13 10.59 6.77 19.52
N LYS A 14 9.74 6.86 18.49
CA LYS A 14 10.01 7.57 17.23
C LYS A 14 9.72 9.09 17.31
N GLY A 15 9.47 9.63 18.50
CA GLY A 15 9.31 11.06 18.76
C GLY A 15 7.92 11.64 18.47
N PHE A 16 6.92 10.82 18.12
CA PHE A 16 5.53 11.27 18.04
C PHE A 16 4.94 11.49 19.43
N CYS A 17 4.23 12.61 19.63
CA CYS A 17 3.72 13.03 20.92
C CYS A 17 2.24 13.44 20.83
N ILE A 18 1.49 13.15 21.89
CA ILE A 18 0.16 13.68 22.15
C ILE A 18 0.21 14.31 23.54
N PHE A 19 0.11 15.63 23.60
CA PHE A 19 0.24 16.37 24.82
C PHE A 19 -0.98 17.26 25.07
N ALA A 20 -1.31 17.50 26.34
CA ALA A 20 -2.26 18.51 26.73
C ALA A 20 -1.53 19.85 26.95
N TYR A 21 -2.12 20.90 26.44
CA TYR A 21 -1.67 22.29 26.58
C TYR A 21 -2.81 23.19 27.06
N SER A 22 -2.44 24.27 27.71
CA SER A 22 -3.34 25.39 28.05
C SER A 22 -2.90 26.70 27.40
N THR A 23 -3.88 27.54 27.10
CA THR A 23 -3.66 28.88 26.51
C THR A 23 -4.73 29.85 26.97
N SER A 24 -4.43 31.14 26.85
CA SER A 24 -5.41 32.23 26.99
C SER A 24 -5.95 32.72 25.63
N ASP A 25 -5.55 32.06 24.53
CA ASP A 25 -5.93 32.45 23.18
C ASP A 25 -7.34 31.93 22.86
N GLU A 26 -8.28 32.86 22.65
CA GLU A 26 -9.69 32.53 22.35
C GLU A 26 -9.90 31.93 20.95
N SER A 27 -8.89 31.95 20.09
CA SER A 27 -8.95 31.35 18.73
C SER A 27 -9.11 29.83 18.74
N VAL A 28 -8.92 29.16 19.88
CA VAL A 28 -9.17 27.71 20.04
C VAL A 28 -10.62 27.40 19.83
N PRO A 29 -10.98 26.55 18.84
CA PRO A 29 -12.36 26.15 18.57
C PRO A 29 -13.05 25.57 19.81
N LYS A 30 -14.33 25.89 19.98
CA LYS A 30 -15.10 25.43 21.16
C LYS A 30 -15.13 23.90 21.27
N GLU A 31 -15.16 23.22 20.14
CA GLU A 31 -15.18 21.76 20.01
C GLU A 31 -13.83 21.10 20.38
N ALA A 32 -12.74 21.88 20.36
CA ALA A 32 -11.40 21.42 20.74
C ALA A 32 -11.09 21.63 22.23
N ARG A 33 -11.93 22.38 22.94
CA ARG A 33 -11.71 22.72 24.36
C ARG A 33 -12.00 21.49 25.22
N ASN A 34 -10.99 21.01 25.93
CA ASN A 34 -11.13 19.94 26.90
C ASN A 34 -11.87 20.46 28.15
N ARG A 35 -12.74 19.64 28.75
CA ARG A 35 -13.31 19.98 30.07
C ARG A 35 -12.17 19.96 31.08
N SER A 36 -11.86 21.15 31.63
CA SER A 36 -10.82 21.28 32.62
C SER A 36 -11.22 20.64 33.95
N TYR A 37 -10.28 19.89 34.55
CA TYR A 37 -10.29 19.51 35.96
C TYR A 37 -9.76 20.66 36.86
N TYR A 38 -9.21 21.69 36.22
CA TYR A 38 -8.63 22.85 36.91
C TYR A 38 -9.63 24.01 36.90
N HIS A 39 -9.78 24.67 38.05
CA HIS A 39 -10.57 25.89 38.20
C HIS A 39 -9.71 27.10 37.82
N ASP A 40 -9.20 27.16 36.59
CA ASP A 40 -8.46 28.30 36.06
C ASP A 40 -9.19 28.90 34.83
N ASP A 41 -8.88 30.15 34.51
CA ASP A 41 -9.45 30.88 33.37
C ASP A 41 -8.81 30.53 32.03
N LYS A 42 -8.10 29.39 31.94
CA LYS A 42 -7.42 28.96 30.70
C LYS A 42 -8.21 28.00 29.88
N ILE A 43 -7.94 28.00 28.57
CA ILE A 43 -8.49 27.07 27.61
C ILE A 43 -7.54 25.89 27.48
N HIS A 44 -8.03 24.69 27.76
CA HIS A 44 -7.27 23.47 27.68
C HIS A 44 -7.61 22.71 26.39
N PHE A 45 -6.58 22.22 25.69
CA PHE A 45 -6.76 21.47 24.44
C PHE A 45 -5.66 20.40 24.26
N THR A 46 -5.86 19.52 23.31
CA THR A 46 -4.88 18.48 22.97
C THR A 46 -4.16 18.85 21.68
N ALA A 47 -2.85 18.73 21.69
CA ALA A 47 -2.00 18.90 20.52
C ALA A 47 -1.26 17.61 20.21
N ILE A 48 -1.13 17.30 18.90
CA ILE A 48 -0.44 16.13 18.38
C ILE A 48 0.66 16.57 17.42
N GLY A 49 1.80 15.89 17.46
CA GLY A 49 2.92 16.18 16.56
C GLY A 49 4.19 15.44 16.95
N TYR A 50 5.24 15.66 16.18
CA TYR A 50 6.56 15.09 16.47
C TYR A 50 7.41 16.07 17.25
N HIS A 51 8.17 15.57 18.22
CA HIS A 51 9.11 16.38 19.04
C HIS A 51 8.47 17.60 19.71
N LEU A 52 7.22 17.47 20.13
CA LEU A 52 6.57 18.52 20.91
C LEU A 52 7.32 18.71 22.24
N ILE A 53 7.32 19.93 22.72
CA ILE A 53 8.04 20.31 23.93
C ILE A 53 7.20 19.96 25.15
N ALA A 54 7.76 19.08 26.01
CA ALA A 54 7.12 18.57 27.22
C ALA A 54 7.69 19.22 28.46
N THR A 55 7.47 20.51 28.62
CA THR A 55 7.87 21.26 29.83
C THR A 55 6.86 22.36 30.18
N ASP A 56 6.51 22.43 31.43
CA ASP A 56 5.69 23.50 32.00
C ASP A 56 6.53 24.75 32.38
N ALA A 57 7.86 24.64 32.24
CA ALA A 57 8.80 25.67 32.64
C ALA A 57 8.85 26.85 31.68
N VAL A 58 8.39 26.70 30.43
CA VAL A 58 8.39 27.77 29.43
C VAL A 58 7.07 27.77 28.66
N GLU A 59 6.72 28.92 28.11
CA GLU A 59 5.66 29.00 27.12
C GLU A 59 6.18 28.54 25.75
N VAL A 60 5.32 27.88 25.01
CA VAL A 60 5.61 27.43 23.66
C VAL A 60 4.66 28.11 22.68
N GLU A 61 5.17 28.53 21.56
CA GLU A 61 4.37 28.98 20.43
C GLU A 61 4.03 27.77 19.55
N LEU A 62 2.75 27.46 19.50
CA LEU A 62 2.23 26.38 18.64
C LEU A 62 1.51 26.98 17.44
N ASP A 63 1.80 26.44 16.25
CA ASP A 63 1.06 26.68 15.02
C ASP A 63 0.74 25.36 14.34
N GLY A 64 -0.44 25.27 13.68
CA GLY A 64 -0.90 24.05 13.08
C GLY A 64 -2.34 24.13 12.60
N ALA A 65 -2.86 23.01 12.14
CA ALA A 65 -4.24 22.86 11.70
C ALA A 65 -5.07 22.10 12.74
N TRP A 66 -6.32 22.52 12.91
CA TRP A 66 -7.25 21.76 13.74
C TRP A 66 -7.78 20.56 12.96
N GLU A 67 -7.48 19.37 13.43
CA GLU A 67 -7.88 18.11 12.81
C GLU A 67 -8.77 17.28 13.73
N ASN A 68 -9.82 16.68 13.15
CA ASN A 68 -10.66 15.76 13.89
C ASN A 68 -9.93 14.43 14.10
N SER A 69 -9.68 14.10 15.35
CA SER A 69 -9.12 12.83 15.77
C SER A 69 -10.17 11.95 16.47
N LYS A 70 -9.80 10.73 16.78
CA LYS A 70 -10.61 9.83 17.59
C LYS A 70 -10.94 10.36 19.01
N HIS A 71 -10.20 11.35 19.48
CA HIS A 71 -10.38 11.96 20.81
C HIS A 71 -10.99 13.37 20.74
N GLY A 72 -11.56 13.76 19.61
CA GLY A 72 -12.09 15.07 19.36
C GLY A 72 -11.21 15.90 18.46
N LEU A 73 -11.50 17.20 18.36
CA LEU A 73 -10.75 18.16 17.60
C LEU A 73 -9.42 18.43 18.32
N GLN A 74 -8.29 18.18 17.65
CA GLN A 74 -6.95 18.34 18.19
C GLN A 74 -6.12 19.24 17.28
N LEU A 75 -5.13 19.95 17.83
CA LEU A 75 -4.20 20.73 17.04
C LEU A 75 -3.11 19.80 16.48
N SER A 76 -3.12 19.58 15.17
CA SER A 76 -2.03 18.94 14.44
C SER A 76 -0.91 19.98 14.25
N VAL A 77 0.13 19.86 15.07
CA VAL A 77 1.17 20.90 15.18
C VAL A 77 2.14 20.79 14.01
N SER A 78 2.23 21.87 13.24
CA SER A 78 3.21 22.05 12.18
C SER A 78 4.47 22.78 12.66
N MET A 79 4.34 23.65 13.66
CA MET A 79 5.44 24.38 14.29
C MET A 79 5.27 24.40 15.81
N CYS A 80 6.32 24.02 16.52
CA CYS A 80 6.42 24.12 17.97
C CYS A 80 7.74 24.84 18.32
N LYS A 81 7.65 26.01 18.87
CA LYS A 81 8.80 26.86 19.19
C LYS A 81 8.78 27.26 20.66
N GLU A 82 9.90 27.09 21.34
CA GLU A 82 10.08 27.62 22.68
C GLU A 82 10.13 29.14 22.65
N VAL A 83 9.36 29.75 23.53
CA VAL A 83 9.50 31.18 23.81
C VAL A 83 10.57 31.31 24.88
N VAL A 84 11.80 31.61 24.46
CA VAL A 84 12.93 31.76 25.36
C VAL A 84 12.64 32.95 26.32
N PRO A 85 12.54 32.69 27.62
CA PRO A 85 12.26 33.73 28.59
C PRO A 85 13.41 34.76 28.62
N ARG A 86 13.04 36.02 28.86
CA ARG A 86 14.01 37.12 28.95
C ARG A 86 14.31 37.54 30.38
N ASP A 87 13.51 37.10 31.31
CA ASP A 87 13.70 37.36 32.75
C ASP A 87 14.40 36.20 33.44
N GLN A 88 15.05 36.43 34.55
CA GLN A 88 15.85 35.45 35.29
C GLN A 88 15.03 34.26 35.79
N ALA A 89 13.78 34.49 36.20
CA ALA A 89 12.92 33.44 36.70
C ALA A 89 12.56 32.43 35.60
N GLY A 90 12.21 32.94 34.42
CA GLY A 90 11.91 32.11 33.26
C GLY A 90 13.15 31.41 32.71
N ILE A 91 14.32 32.06 32.65
CA ILE A 91 15.58 31.42 32.25
C ILE A 91 15.94 30.30 33.22
N LEU A 92 15.75 30.50 34.53
CA LEU A 92 15.97 29.45 35.52
C LEU A 92 15.05 28.26 35.32
N ALA A 93 13.77 28.51 35.08
CA ALA A 93 12.77 27.47 34.79
C ALA A 93 13.15 26.71 33.55
N TYR A 94 13.50 27.39 32.43
CA TYR A 94 13.95 26.81 31.18
C TYR A 94 15.15 25.88 31.35
N LEU A 95 16.21 26.34 31.99
CA LEU A 95 17.43 25.56 32.22
C LEU A 95 17.19 24.36 33.16
N SER A 96 16.24 24.48 34.09
CA SER A 96 15.90 23.43 35.05
C SER A 96 14.99 22.35 34.48
N SER A 97 14.38 22.58 33.32
CA SER A 97 13.36 21.73 32.71
C SER A 97 13.87 20.36 32.18
N GLY A 98 15.19 20.20 32.09
CA GLY A 98 15.81 18.98 31.54
C GLY A 98 15.89 18.95 29.99
N ILE A 99 15.43 19.98 29.29
CA ILE A 99 15.54 20.11 27.83
C ILE A 99 17.01 20.06 27.41
N ILE A 100 17.89 20.76 28.16
CA ILE A 100 19.33 20.76 27.91
C ILE A 100 20.01 19.69 28.78
N LYS A 101 20.44 18.59 28.16
CA LYS A 101 21.15 17.52 28.89
C LYS A 101 22.43 18.07 29.55
N GLY A 102 22.59 17.76 30.81
CA GLY A 102 23.75 18.22 31.59
C GLY A 102 23.48 19.43 32.47
N ILE A 103 22.33 20.09 32.35
CA ILE A 103 21.88 21.14 33.26
C ILE A 103 20.71 20.61 34.10
N GLY A 104 20.95 20.33 35.37
CA GLY A 104 19.89 20.06 36.35
C GLY A 104 19.56 21.29 37.17
N PRO A 105 18.51 21.23 38.05
CA PRO A 105 18.01 22.42 38.79
C PRO A 105 19.09 23.16 39.57
N GLU A 106 19.99 22.48 40.24
CA GLU A 106 21.09 23.11 41.02
C GLU A 106 22.13 23.75 40.10
N THR A 107 22.44 23.13 38.96
CA THR A 107 23.35 23.70 37.94
C THR A 107 22.71 24.94 37.29
N ALA A 108 21.41 24.89 36.99
CA ALA A 108 20.66 26.01 36.43
C ALA A 108 20.67 27.23 37.38
N LYS A 109 20.40 27.00 38.68
CA LYS A 109 20.49 28.08 39.72
C LYS A 109 21.87 28.71 39.74
N ALA A 110 22.92 27.90 39.71
CA ALA A 110 24.30 28.41 39.75
C ALA A 110 24.66 29.22 38.49
N ILE A 111 24.17 28.80 37.31
CA ILE A 111 24.40 29.53 36.05
C ILE A 111 23.66 30.87 36.05
N VAL A 112 22.36 30.87 36.39
CA VAL A 112 21.53 32.08 36.39
C VAL A 112 21.99 33.07 37.48
N ALA A 113 22.37 32.58 38.67
CA ALA A 113 22.95 33.43 39.72
C ALA A 113 24.22 34.14 39.26
N ARG A 114 25.01 33.58 38.35
CA ARG A 114 26.27 34.16 37.88
C ARG A 114 26.09 35.09 36.70
N PHE A 115 25.19 34.77 35.76
CA PHE A 115 25.06 35.47 34.49
C PHE A 115 23.76 36.25 34.34
N GLY A 116 22.76 36.03 35.22
CA GLY A 116 21.49 36.76 35.23
C GLY A 116 20.78 36.65 33.87
N ASP A 117 20.26 37.79 33.40
CA ASP A 117 19.55 37.89 32.11
C ASP A 117 20.43 37.57 30.88
N LYS A 118 21.78 37.64 31.05
CA LYS A 118 22.74 37.31 29.98
C LYS A 118 23.03 35.81 29.84
N THR A 119 22.39 34.97 30.63
CA THR A 119 22.65 33.52 30.64
C THR A 119 22.47 32.87 29.27
N MET A 120 21.40 33.22 28.53
CA MET A 120 21.16 32.69 27.20
C MET A 120 22.18 33.17 26.18
N GLU A 121 22.61 34.42 26.28
CA GLU A 121 23.68 34.97 25.43
C GLU A 121 25.02 34.27 25.67
N VAL A 122 25.34 33.98 26.93
CA VAL A 122 26.54 33.22 27.31
C VAL A 122 26.50 31.81 26.78
N LEU A 123 25.38 31.11 26.90
CA LEU A 123 25.20 29.77 26.34
C LEU A 123 25.38 29.74 24.82
N GLU A 124 24.94 30.77 24.12
CA GLU A 124 24.96 30.84 22.66
C GLU A 124 26.31 31.34 22.11
N LYS A 125 26.88 32.40 22.67
CA LYS A 125 28.03 33.10 22.11
C LYS A 125 29.34 32.80 22.82
N GLU A 126 29.31 32.51 24.12
CA GLU A 126 30.48 32.41 24.97
C GLU A 126 30.38 31.25 25.97
N PRO A 127 30.11 30.01 25.49
CA PRO A 127 29.81 28.90 26.38
C PRO A 127 30.98 28.52 27.32
N ASP A 128 32.21 28.83 26.96
CA ASP A 128 33.38 28.58 27.79
C ASP A 128 33.32 29.36 29.15
N LYS A 129 32.58 30.44 29.22
CA LYS A 129 32.36 31.18 30.51
C LYS A 129 31.64 30.32 31.53
N LEU A 130 30.88 29.30 31.11
CA LEU A 130 30.22 28.34 32.00
C LEU A 130 31.18 27.51 32.85
N LEU A 131 32.46 27.39 32.45
CA LEU A 131 33.49 26.74 33.27
C LEU A 131 33.74 27.50 34.61
N SER A 132 33.37 28.76 34.67
CA SER A 132 33.45 29.54 35.89
C SER A 132 32.34 29.20 36.90
N VAL A 133 31.38 28.37 36.53
CA VAL A 133 30.27 27.96 37.41
C VAL A 133 30.65 26.66 38.15
N LYS A 134 30.51 26.66 39.47
CA LYS A 134 30.80 25.48 40.29
C LYS A 134 29.98 24.27 39.83
N GLY A 135 30.67 23.15 39.53
CA GLY A 135 30.04 21.91 39.07
C GLY A 135 29.94 21.74 37.56
N ILE A 136 30.50 22.67 36.77
CA ILE A 136 30.65 22.53 35.32
C ILE A 136 32.13 22.32 34.98
N ALA A 137 32.51 21.09 34.72
CA ALA A 137 33.82 20.71 34.18
C ALA A 137 33.78 20.58 32.65
N GLN A 138 34.93 20.52 32.01
CA GLN A 138 35.07 20.46 30.54
C GLN A 138 34.22 19.39 29.87
N LYS A 139 34.09 18.19 30.50
CA LYS A 139 33.25 17.08 29.96
C LYS A 139 31.75 17.44 29.99
N LYS A 140 31.33 18.10 31.10
CA LYS A 140 29.94 18.53 31.28
C LYS A 140 29.61 19.73 30.38
N LEU A 141 30.53 20.64 30.16
CA LEU A 141 30.41 21.76 29.25
C LEU A 141 30.18 21.25 27.80
N LYS A 142 30.99 20.30 27.35
CA LYS A 142 30.80 19.69 26.01
C LYS A 142 29.42 19.08 25.83
N ALA A 143 28.90 18.41 26.86
CA ALA A 143 27.55 17.78 26.80
C ALA A 143 26.45 18.85 26.73
N ILE A 144 26.60 19.95 27.50
CA ILE A 144 25.66 21.08 27.51
C ILE A 144 25.63 21.75 26.13
N ILE A 145 26.81 22.10 25.58
CA ILE A 145 26.94 22.77 24.28
C ILE A 145 26.31 21.89 23.18
N LYS A 146 26.63 20.59 23.19
CA LYS A 146 26.07 19.66 22.22
C LYS A 146 24.54 19.60 22.29
N SER A 147 23.99 19.42 23.51
CA SER A 147 22.54 19.31 23.69
C SER A 147 21.79 20.60 23.35
N TYR A 148 22.32 21.74 23.72
CA TYR A 148 21.75 23.06 23.37
C TYR A 148 21.77 23.29 21.85
N GLY A 149 22.89 22.98 21.20
CA GLY A 149 23.04 23.07 19.74
C GLY A 149 22.07 22.18 18.99
N GLU A 150 21.88 20.94 19.46
CA GLU A 150 20.92 19.97 18.87
C GLU A 150 19.48 20.50 18.94
N THR A 151 19.05 21.01 20.09
CA THR A 151 17.70 21.58 20.30
C THR A 151 17.46 22.79 19.40
N LYS A 152 18.42 23.72 19.39
CA LYS A 152 18.34 24.93 18.56
C LYS A 152 18.30 24.60 17.07
N ALA A 153 19.16 23.72 16.59
CA ALA A 153 19.23 23.34 15.17
C ALA A 153 17.93 22.67 14.67
N LEU A 154 17.28 21.87 15.51
CA LEU A 154 15.97 21.28 15.18
C LEU A 154 14.89 22.37 15.08
N SER A 155 14.85 23.29 16.05
CA SER A 155 13.91 24.42 16.07
C SER A 155 14.08 25.32 14.83
N ASP A 156 15.31 25.65 14.47
CA ASP A 156 15.61 26.49 13.30
C ASP A 156 15.18 25.80 11.98
N LEU A 157 15.40 24.49 11.89
CA LEU A 157 14.99 23.70 10.72
C LEU A 157 13.46 23.65 10.59
N MET A 158 12.76 23.46 11.70
CA MET A 158 11.30 23.45 11.76
C MET A 158 10.70 24.79 11.33
N ILE A 159 11.19 25.89 11.90
CA ILE A 159 10.75 27.25 11.56
C ILE A 159 10.95 27.51 10.07
N TYR A 160 12.09 27.08 9.53
CA TYR A 160 12.40 27.28 8.12
C TYR A 160 11.48 26.47 7.19
N LEU A 161 11.12 25.25 7.56
CA LEU A 161 10.35 24.33 6.72
C LEU A 161 8.82 24.44 6.90
N ALA A 162 8.34 25.05 7.99
CA ALA A 162 6.92 25.21 8.26
C ALA A 162 6.12 25.87 7.11
N PRO A 163 6.61 26.95 6.43
CA PRO A 163 5.90 27.58 5.31
C PRO A 163 5.72 26.69 4.08
N PHE A 164 6.44 25.56 4.03
CA PHE A 164 6.36 24.58 2.93
C PHE A 164 5.45 23.39 3.26
N GLY A 165 4.78 23.38 4.40
CA GLY A 165 3.92 22.29 4.84
C GLY A 165 4.66 20.98 5.12
N VAL A 166 5.95 21.05 5.45
CA VAL A 166 6.76 19.88 5.80
C VAL A 166 6.42 19.46 7.22
N SER A 167 5.89 18.25 7.38
CA SER A 167 5.51 17.73 8.70
C SER A 167 6.72 17.51 9.61
N MET A 168 6.49 17.53 10.91
CA MET A 168 7.50 17.28 11.94
C MET A 168 8.23 15.95 11.78
N LYS A 169 7.49 14.89 11.33
CA LYS A 169 8.07 13.61 10.98
C LYS A 169 9.14 13.75 9.89
N LYS A 170 8.84 14.50 8.85
CA LYS A 170 9.79 14.76 7.76
C LYS A 170 10.99 15.59 8.21
N VAL A 171 10.78 16.56 9.10
CA VAL A 171 11.88 17.34 9.70
C VAL A 171 12.83 16.45 10.50
N ALA A 172 12.28 15.50 11.27
CA ALA A 172 13.08 14.51 12.00
C ALA A 172 13.93 13.65 11.05
N MET A 173 13.35 13.18 9.93
CA MET A 173 14.08 12.40 8.90
C MET A 173 15.21 13.20 8.27
N ILE A 174 15.02 14.50 7.99
CA ILE A 174 16.09 15.38 7.50
C ILE A 174 17.22 15.45 8.51
N ARG A 175 16.88 15.57 9.79
CA ARG A 175 17.87 15.66 10.87
C ARG A 175 18.65 14.36 11.05
N GLU A 176 17.96 13.24 10.93
CA GLU A 176 18.56 11.89 10.98
C GLU A 176 19.57 11.69 9.85
N GLU A 177 19.24 12.09 8.61
CA GLU A 177 20.07 11.90 7.43
C GLU A 177 21.27 12.87 7.39
N PHE A 178 21.05 14.16 7.67
CA PHE A 178 22.07 15.19 7.45
C PHE A 178 22.68 15.76 8.74
N GLY A 179 22.21 15.35 9.90
CA GLY A 179 22.73 15.79 11.20
C GLY A 179 22.74 17.32 11.34
N ASP A 180 23.86 17.88 11.79
CA ASP A 180 24.04 19.32 12.00
C ASP A 180 24.05 20.15 10.71
N ASN A 181 24.22 19.51 9.55
CA ASN A 181 24.20 20.18 8.25
C ASN A 181 22.78 20.37 7.68
N SER A 182 21.74 19.85 8.34
CA SER A 182 20.36 19.83 7.84
C SER A 182 19.89 21.19 7.34
N LEU A 183 19.94 22.21 8.17
CA LEU A 183 19.49 23.57 7.80
C LEU A 183 20.30 24.17 6.65
N ARG A 184 21.62 23.93 6.65
CA ARG A 184 22.49 24.40 5.57
C ARG A 184 22.11 23.74 4.25
N ILE A 185 21.95 22.42 4.24
CA ILE A 185 21.58 21.65 3.04
C ILE A 185 20.23 22.11 2.50
N VAL A 186 19.22 22.21 3.36
CA VAL A 186 17.88 22.68 2.94
C VAL A 186 17.90 24.09 2.33
N LYS A 187 18.78 24.96 2.81
CA LYS A 187 18.93 26.32 2.27
C LYS A 187 19.74 26.40 0.99
N THR A 188 20.79 25.61 0.86
CA THR A 188 21.76 25.74 -0.24
C THR A 188 21.58 24.71 -1.35
N ASP A 189 21.05 23.51 -1.02
CA ASP A 189 20.84 22.40 -1.95
C ASP A 189 19.65 21.53 -1.52
N PRO A 190 18.41 22.08 -1.56
CA PRO A 190 17.22 21.35 -1.12
C PRO A 190 16.98 20.06 -1.91
N PHE A 191 17.54 19.92 -3.11
CA PHE A 191 17.36 18.71 -3.94
C PHE A 191 18.02 17.47 -3.33
N GLN A 192 18.94 17.61 -2.36
CA GLN A 192 19.45 16.47 -1.59
C GLN A 192 18.32 15.76 -0.81
N LEU A 193 17.23 16.45 -0.49
CA LEU A 193 16.07 15.88 0.19
C LEU A 193 15.37 14.79 -0.65
N CYS A 194 15.52 14.80 -1.98
CA CYS A 194 15.00 13.73 -2.85
C CYS A 194 15.65 12.36 -2.57
N LYS A 195 16.78 12.32 -1.86
CA LYS A 195 17.43 11.06 -1.43
C LYS A 195 16.76 10.44 -0.21
N ILE A 196 15.96 11.22 0.55
CA ILE A 196 15.29 10.75 1.75
C ILE A 196 13.95 10.13 1.33
N LYS A 197 13.74 8.88 1.72
CA LYS A 197 12.47 8.17 1.51
C LYS A 197 11.29 8.98 2.07
N GLY A 198 10.25 9.20 1.27
CA GLY A 198 9.07 9.99 1.68
C GLY A 198 9.13 11.49 1.35
N PHE A 199 10.26 11.99 0.80
CA PHE A 199 10.33 13.31 0.19
C PHE A 199 10.06 13.22 -1.31
N GLY A 200 8.83 13.49 -1.72
CA GLY A 200 8.48 13.57 -3.13
C GLY A 200 9.08 14.83 -3.80
N PHE A 201 9.46 14.68 -5.07
CA PHE A 201 10.02 15.76 -5.90
C PHE A 201 9.23 17.06 -5.79
N MET A 202 7.88 17.03 -5.86
CA MET A 202 7.03 18.22 -5.79
C MET A 202 7.24 19.06 -4.52
N THR A 203 7.41 18.41 -3.37
CA THR A 203 7.68 19.12 -2.11
C THR A 203 9.05 19.79 -2.15
N VAL A 204 10.05 19.06 -2.62
CA VAL A 204 11.44 19.56 -2.70
C VAL A 204 11.56 20.70 -3.71
N ASP A 205 10.93 20.57 -4.86
CA ASP A 205 10.92 21.61 -5.90
C ASP A 205 10.22 22.90 -5.41
N SER A 206 9.14 22.75 -4.64
CA SER A 206 8.47 23.89 -3.98
C SER A 206 9.39 24.62 -3.00
N ILE A 207 10.18 23.88 -2.22
CA ILE A 207 11.20 24.47 -1.32
C ILE A 207 12.25 25.20 -2.15
N ALA A 208 12.81 24.56 -3.17
CA ALA A 208 13.87 25.14 -4.01
C ALA A 208 13.44 26.46 -4.68
N ARG A 209 12.24 26.50 -5.23
CA ARG A 209 11.67 27.70 -5.88
C ARG A 209 11.55 28.89 -4.91
N LYS A 210 11.06 28.65 -3.69
CA LYS A 210 10.92 29.70 -2.67
C LYS A 210 12.26 30.14 -2.07
N THR A 211 13.26 29.28 -2.09
CA THR A 211 14.62 29.58 -1.59
C THR A 211 15.52 30.22 -2.62
N LYS A 212 15.03 30.46 -3.84
CA LYS A 212 15.79 31.05 -4.96
C LYS A 212 17.08 30.28 -5.31
N VAL A 213 17.10 28.98 -5.06
CA VAL A 213 18.16 28.09 -5.53
C VAL A 213 18.01 27.97 -7.05
N SER A 214 19.14 27.84 -7.77
CA SER A 214 19.12 27.68 -9.22
C SER A 214 18.23 26.51 -9.62
N LEU A 215 17.24 26.77 -10.47
CA LEU A 215 16.34 25.76 -11.03
C LEU A 215 17.02 24.89 -12.12
N LYS A 216 18.22 25.26 -12.56
CA LYS A 216 19.11 24.47 -13.44
C LYS A 216 20.09 23.61 -12.65
N HIS A 217 19.65 23.03 -11.55
CA HIS A 217 20.49 22.22 -10.68
C HIS A 217 20.44 20.74 -11.12
N PRO A 218 21.57 20.04 -11.25
CA PRO A 218 21.60 18.63 -11.69
C PRO A 218 20.69 17.71 -10.90
N LEU A 219 20.65 17.86 -9.56
CA LEU A 219 19.76 17.05 -8.71
C LEU A 219 18.28 17.36 -8.91
N ARG A 220 17.89 18.51 -9.44
CA ARG A 220 16.51 18.81 -9.82
C ARG A 220 16.07 17.94 -10.99
N TYR A 221 16.92 17.84 -12.01
CA TYR A 221 16.66 16.95 -13.15
C TYR A 221 16.60 15.49 -12.71
N SER A 222 17.58 15.06 -11.90
CA SER A 222 17.62 13.73 -11.32
C SER A 222 16.34 13.40 -10.52
N GLY A 223 15.92 14.31 -9.66
CA GLY A 223 14.70 14.19 -8.87
C GLY A 223 13.44 14.08 -9.74
N ALA A 224 13.35 14.90 -10.81
CA ALA A 224 12.24 14.87 -11.76
C ALA A 224 12.20 13.56 -12.55
N ILE A 225 13.32 13.08 -13.06
CA ILE A 225 13.44 11.81 -13.80
C ILE A 225 12.99 10.64 -12.91
N ASN A 226 13.52 10.55 -11.69
CA ASN A 226 13.13 9.50 -10.76
C ASN A 226 11.64 9.57 -10.39
N TYR A 227 11.09 10.76 -10.18
CA TYR A 227 9.67 10.95 -9.89
C TYR A 227 8.79 10.48 -11.05
N VAL A 228 9.10 10.88 -12.28
CA VAL A 228 8.35 10.48 -13.48
C VAL A 228 8.39 8.97 -13.68
N LEU A 229 9.54 8.35 -13.48
CA LEU A 229 9.68 6.89 -13.59
C LEU A 229 8.97 6.15 -12.44
N ASP A 230 8.94 6.71 -11.23
CA ASP A 230 8.17 6.15 -10.11
C ASP A 230 6.65 6.26 -10.34
N GLU A 231 6.16 7.39 -10.86
CA GLU A 231 4.75 7.55 -11.27
C GLU A 231 4.37 6.56 -12.38
N ALA A 232 5.26 6.36 -13.36
CA ALA A 232 5.09 5.34 -14.38
C ALA A 232 5.03 3.93 -13.78
N ARG A 233 5.89 3.63 -12.80
CA ARG A 233 5.88 2.36 -12.06
C ARG A 233 4.58 2.16 -11.28
N ILE A 234 4.08 3.18 -10.60
CA ILE A 234 2.79 3.16 -9.89
C ILE A 234 1.64 2.93 -10.88
N SER A 235 1.76 3.45 -12.10
CA SER A 235 0.80 3.22 -13.19
C SER A 235 0.95 1.85 -13.86
N GLY A 236 1.91 1.03 -13.43
CA GLY A 236 2.13 -0.34 -13.89
C GLY A 236 3.20 -0.52 -14.96
N HIS A 237 3.90 0.53 -15.37
CA HIS A 237 4.97 0.49 -16.37
C HIS A 237 6.31 0.14 -15.72
N LEU A 238 7.15 -0.66 -16.38
CA LEU A 238 8.53 -0.91 -15.96
C LEU A 238 9.51 0.11 -16.53
N PHE A 239 9.16 0.74 -17.64
CA PHE A 239 9.95 1.76 -18.30
C PHE A 239 9.05 2.78 -19.02
N LEU A 240 9.63 3.91 -19.36
CA LEU A 240 9.11 4.83 -20.36
C LEU A 240 10.09 4.92 -21.54
N SER A 241 9.62 5.37 -22.70
CA SER A 241 10.55 5.77 -23.76
C SER A 241 11.32 7.02 -23.34
N VAL A 242 12.48 7.25 -23.97
CA VAL A 242 13.26 8.48 -23.74
C VAL A 242 12.40 9.71 -24.00
N ASP A 243 11.63 9.71 -25.09
CA ASP A 243 10.81 10.88 -25.47
C ASP A 243 9.64 11.10 -24.49
N GLU A 244 8.95 10.04 -24.04
CA GLU A 244 7.94 10.13 -22.97
C GLU A 244 8.54 10.64 -21.65
N THR A 245 9.72 10.14 -21.29
CA THR A 245 10.42 10.59 -20.07
C THR A 245 10.78 12.06 -20.16
N VAL A 246 11.34 12.50 -21.30
CA VAL A 246 11.71 13.90 -21.53
C VAL A 246 10.47 14.80 -21.49
N GLY A 247 9.39 14.44 -22.22
CA GLY A 247 8.16 15.22 -22.27
C GLY A 247 7.51 15.38 -20.89
N GLN A 248 7.36 14.27 -20.13
CA GLN A 248 6.78 14.33 -18.79
C GLN A 248 7.68 15.09 -17.78
N CYS A 249 8.99 14.93 -17.88
CA CYS A 249 9.92 15.73 -17.07
C CYS A 249 9.85 17.22 -17.43
N TYR A 250 9.74 17.55 -18.72
CA TYR A 250 9.62 18.93 -19.18
C TYR A 250 8.35 19.57 -18.61
N GLU A 251 7.18 18.94 -18.78
CA GLU A 251 5.91 19.42 -18.22
C GLU A 251 6.00 19.62 -16.71
N LEU A 252 6.62 18.68 -15.98
CA LEU A 252 6.81 18.74 -14.54
C LEU A 252 7.72 19.91 -14.12
N LEU A 253 8.82 20.12 -14.83
CA LEU A 253 9.85 21.10 -14.49
C LEU A 253 9.45 22.53 -14.82
N ILE A 254 8.60 22.76 -15.84
CA ILE A 254 8.07 24.08 -16.18
C ILE A 254 6.83 24.47 -15.38
N MET A 255 6.16 23.52 -14.71
CA MET A 255 4.94 23.77 -13.94
C MET A 255 5.15 24.87 -12.91
N GLY A 256 4.45 26.01 -13.03
CA GLY A 256 4.56 27.17 -12.14
C GLY A 256 5.88 27.95 -12.28
N CYS A 257 6.54 27.90 -13.41
CA CYS A 257 7.63 28.79 -13.80
C CYS A 257 7.11 29.83 -14.80
N ASP A 258 7.42 31.12 -14.54
CA ASP A 258 7.05 32.22 -15.44
C ASP A 258 8.03 32.37 -16.62
N ASP A 259 9.25 31.83 -16.49
CA ASP A 259 10.31 31.88 -17.49
C ASP A 259 10.71 30.49 -17.96
N GLU A 260 11.14 30.37 -19.22
CA GLU A 260 11.68 29.14 -19.81
C GLU A 260 13.03 28.77 -19.21
N VAL A 261 13.02 28.04 -18.11
CA VAL A 261 14.22 27.74 -17.31
C VAL A 261 14.89 26.44 -17.75
N VAL A 262 14.18 25.55 -18.45
CA VAL A 262 14.60 24.18 -18.77
C VAL A 262 14.34 23.88 -20.24
N SER A 263 15.28 23.18 -20.88
CA SER A 263 15.11 22.66 -22.24
C SER A 263 15.04 21.11 -22.24
N GLU A 264 14.42 20.55 -23.27
CA GLU A 264 14.41 19.08 -23.46
C GLU A 264 15.83 18.52 -23.59
N GLU A 265 16.77 19.27 -24.18
CA GLU A 265 18.15 18.83 -24.36
C GLU A 265 18.88 18.71 -23.00
N GLU A 266 18.65 19.64 -22.07
CA GLU A 266 19.17 19.56 -20.70
C GLU A 266 18.64 18.32 -19.98
N ILE A 267 17.37 17.94 -20.19
CA ILE A 267 16.78 16.73 -19.62
C ILE A 267 17.40 15.49 -20.27
N ARG A 268 17.61 15.45 -21.58
CA ARG A 268 18.29 14.34 -22.29
C ARG A 268 19.71 14.14 -21.75
N GLN A 269 20.44 15.22 -21.53
CA GLN A 269 21.77 15.19 -20.94
C GLN A 269 21.74 14.67 -19.49
N ALA A 270 20.74 15.07 -18.70
CA ALA A 270 20.57 14.56 -17.36
C ALA A 270 20.29 13.05 -17.32
N ILE A 271 19.44 12.53 -18.23
CA ILE A 271 19.20 11.09 -18.39
C ILE A 271 20.52 10.35 -18.67
N SER A 272 21.37 10.91 -19.51
CA SER A 272 22.69 10.31 -19.80
C SER A 272 23.62 10.29 -18.58
N ASN A 273 23.61 11.36 -17.78
CA ASN A 273 24.39 11.48 -16.55
C ASN A 273 23.90 10.49 -15.46
N GLU A 274 22.58 10.38 -15.27
CA GLU A 274 21.96 9.43 -14.34
C GLU A 274 22.29 7.97 -14.70
N ARG A 275 22.38 7.66 -15.99
CA ARG A 275 22.85 6.35 -16.47
C ARG A 275 24.27 6.07 -16.01
N VAL A 276 25.16 7.04 -16.10
CA VAL A 276 26.57 6.89 -15.64
C VAL A 276 26.62 6.66 -14.13
N GLU A 277 25.77 7.34 -13.38
CA GLU A 277 25.64 7.15 -11.92
C GLU A 277 24.88 5.88 -11.51
N SER A 278 24.39 5.08 -12.49
CA SER A 278 23.70 3.80 -12.29
C SER A 278 22.36 3.88 -11.56
N ARG A 279 21.74 5.06 -11.43
CA ARG A 279 20.42 5.23 -10.79
C ARG A 279 19.30 4.79 -11.72
N ILE A 280 19.43 5.08 -13.01
CA ILE A 280 18.54 4.60 -14.06
C ILE A 280 19.33 3.76 -15.07
N TYR A 281 18.61 3.04 -15.91
CA TYR A 281 19.18 2.27 -16.97
C TYR A 281 18.51 2.56 -18.31
N VAL A 282 19.30 3.02 -19.28
CA VAL A 282 18.78 3.26 -20.63
C VAL A 282 19.18 2.09 -21.54
N GLU A 283 18.17 1.44 -22.12
CA GLU A 283 18.32 0.30 -23.04
C GLU A 283 17.65 0.64 -24.39
N GLY A 284 18.45 1.01 -25.37
CA GLY A 284 17.91 1.58 -26.62
C GLY A 284 17.13 2.87 -26.33
N SER A 285 15.85 2.90 -26.68
CA SER A 285 14.96 4.04 -26.41
C SER A 285 14.19 3.94 -25.08
N ARG A 286 14.49 2.96 -24.20
CA ARG A 286 13.77 2.69 -22.96
C ARG A 286 14.55 3.18 -21.75
N VAL A 287 13.89 3.90 -20.85
CA VAL A 287 14.43 4.39 -19.59
C VAL A 287 13.77 3.64 -18.44
N TYR A 288 14.56 2.93 -17.65
CA TYR A 288 14.13 2.15 -16.49
C TYR A 288 14.66 2.75 -15.19
N LEU A 289 13.95 2.55 -14.10
CA LEU A 289 14.60 2.47 -12.80
C LEU A 289 15.50 1.20 -12.79
N SER A 290 16.73 1.32 -12.32
CA SER A 290 17.74 0.23 -12.40
C SER A 290 17.25 -1.07 -11.77
N TYR A 291 16.50 -0.98 -10.64
CA TYR A 291 15.97 -2.15 -9.96
C TYR A 291 14.88 -2.86 -10.77
N GLU A 292 13.97 -2.11 -11.41
CA GLU A 292 12.89 -2.69 -12.24
C GLU A 292 13.45 -3.47 -13.42
N ARG A 293 14.44 -2.88 -14.09
CA ARG A 293 15.14 -3.59 -15.17
C ARG A 293 15.84 -4.85 -14.68
N MET A 294 16.51 -4.77 -13.54
CA MET A 294 17.17 -5.93 -12.95
C MET A 294 16.16 -7.07 -12.68
N CYS A 295 15.01 -6.75 -12.10
CA CYS A 295 13.94 -7.71 -11.86
C CYS A 295 13.49 -8.38 -13.16
N GLU A 296 13.20 -7.59 -14.21
CA GLU A 296 12.73 -8.12 -15.50
C GLU A 296 13.78 -9.01 -16.17
N VAL A 297 15.04 -8.58 -16.22
CA VAL A 297 16.15 -9.34 -16.83
C VAL A 297 16.41 -10.65 -16.09
N LYS A 298 16.48 -10.60 -14.75
CA LYS A 298 16.79 -11.80 -13.95
C LYS A 298 15.62 -12.79 -13.97
N SER A 299 14.37 -12.29 -13.93
CA SER A 299 13.18 -13.13 -14.09
C SER A 299 13.18 -13.87 -15.43
N ALA A 300 13.41 -13.15 -16.53
CA ALA A 300 13.48 -13.78 -17.86
C ALA A 300 14.55 -14.87 -17.93
N LYS A 301 15.77 -14.60 -17.42
CA LYS A 301 16.85 -15.59 -17.39
C LYS A 301 16.49 -16.82 -16.54
N ARG A 302 15.88 -16.61 -15.37
CA ARG A 302 15.49 -17.70 -14.49
C ARG A 302 14.38 -18.56 -15.10
N ILE A 303 13.37 -17.95 -15.71
CA ILE A 303 12.31 -18.65 -16.44
C ILE A 303 12.92 -19.53 -17.53
N VAL A 304 13.81 -19.00 -18.36
CA VAL A 304 14.48 -19.80 -19.41
C VAL A 304 15.33 -20.92 -18.83
N SER A 305 16.05 -20.66 -17.73
CA SER A 305 16.81 -21.70 -17.02
C SER A 305 15.92 -22.84 -16.53
N MET A 306 14.70 -22.52 -16.05
CA MET A 306 13.73 -23.55 -15.62
C MET A 306 13.15 -24.31 -16.81
N ILE A 307 12.78 -23.62 -17.90
CA ILE A 307 12.26 -24.27 -19.12
C ILE A 307 13.27 -25.29 -19.67
N LEU A 308 14.53 -24.93 -19.69
CA LEU A 308 15.64 -25.73 -20.25
C LEU A 308 16.33 -26.62 -19.19
N GLN A 309 15.74 -26.80 -18.03
CA GLN A 309 16.32 -27.61 -16.95
C GLN A 309 16.49 -29.06 -17.39
N GLU A 310 17.73 -29.56 -17.28
CA GLU A 310 18.07 -30.95 -17.52
C GLU A 310 17.82 -31.81 -16.28
N GLY A 311 17.56 -33.10 -16.49
CA GLY A 311 17.38 -34.04 -15.39
C GLY A 311 16.06 -33.90 -14.62
N PHE A 312 15.07 -33.16 -15.17
CA PHE A 312 13.74 -33.11 -14.57
C PHE A 312 13.09 -34.49 -14.54
N THR A 313 12.74 -34.96 -13.35
CA THR A 313 12.14 -36.27 -13.16
C THR A 313 10.69 -36.27 -13.60
N LYS A 314 10.40 -36.97 -14.70
CA LYS A 314 9.03 -37.10 -15.19
C LYS A 314 8.31 -38.22 -14.46
N ILE A 315 7.01 -38.07 -14.35
CA ILE A 315 6.12 -39.09 -13.83
C ILE A 315 5.73 -40.02 -14.99
N ASP A 316 6.08 -41.31 -14.88
CA ASP A 316 5.73 -42.30 -15.90
C ASP A 316 4.23 -42.64 -15.87
N ASP A 317 3.68 -43.03 -17.02
CA ASP A 317 2.30 -43.47 -17.19
C ASP A 317 1.25 -42.55 -16.57
N LEU A 318 1.33 -41.25 -16.92
CA LEU A 318 0.39 -40.23 -16.43
C LEU A 318 -1.08 -40.56 -16.75
N ASP A 319 -1.38 -41.23 -17.87
CA ASP A 319 -2.75 -41.59 -18.24
C ASP A 319 -3.37 -42.57 -17.22
N SER A 320 -2.67 -43.63 -16.88
CA SER A 320 -3.13 -44.57 -15.85
C SER A 320 -3.24 -43.91 -14.48
N LYS A 321 -2.32 -43.03 -14.15
CA LYS A 321 -2.36 -42.30 -12.85
C LYS A 321 -3.54 -41.34 -12.77
N ILE A 322 -3.86 -40.66 -13.87
CA ILE A 322 -5.06 -39.82 -13.97
C ILE A 322 -6.32 -40.66 -13.86
N ASP A 323 -6.42 -41.80 -14.60
CA ASP A 323 -7.58 -42.69 -14.51
C ASP A 323 -7.77 -43.26 -13.11
N ASN A 324 -6.67 -43.54 -12.40
CA ASN A 324 -6.73 -43.98 -11.02
C ASN A 324 -7.21 -42.88 -10.08
N ALA A 325 -6.67 -41.68 -10.25
CA ALA A 325 -7.11 -40.49 -9.46
C ALA A 325 -8.58 -40.16 -9.71
N GLU A 326 -9.08 -40.27 -10.96
CA GLU A 326 -10.51 -40.08 -11.29
C GLU A 326 -11.40 -41.12 -10.56
N ARG A 327 -10.95 -42.37 -10.45
CA ARG A 327 -11.67 -43.39 -9.68
C ARG A 327 -11.65 -43.13 -8.18
N THR A 328 -10.49 -42.72 -7.64
CA THR A 328 -10.32 -42.45 -6.20
C THR A 328 -11.12 -41.24 -5.76
N LEU A 329 -11.12 -40.18 -6.57
CA LEU A 329 -11.83 -38.94 -6.27
C LEU A 329 -13.30 -38.94 -6.71
N HIS A 330 -13.76 -40.05 -7.34
CA HIS A 330 -15.11 -40.19 -7.91
C HIS A 330 -15.49 -39.01 -8.83
N GLN A 331 -14.52 -38.46 -9.54
CA GLN A 331 -14.71 -37.32 -10.41
C GLN A 331 -13.94 -37.47 -11.72
N ARG A 332 -14.59 -37.18 -12.86
CA ARG A 332 -13.97 -37.23 -14.19
C ARG A 332 -13.51 -35.83 -14.61
N LEU A 333 -12.32 -35.77 -15.17
CA LEU A 333 -11.76 -34.56 -15.76
C LEU A 333 -12.24 -34.37 -17.21
N ALA A 334 -12.52 -33.13 -17.58
CA ALA A 334 -12.71 -32.78 -18.99
C ALA A 334 -11.39 -32.95 -19.77
N PRO A 335 -11.43 -33.10 -21.12
CA PRO A 335 -10.22 -33.27 -21.92
C PRO A 335 -9.17 -32.16 -21.71
N SER A 336 -9.60 -30.89 -21.62
CA SER A 336 -8.71 -29.75 -21.34
C SER A 336 -8.05 -29.82 -19.95
N GLN A 337 -8.78 -30.32 -18.95
CA GLN A 337 -8.25 -30.53 -17.61
C GLN A 337 -7.25 -31.68 -17.54
N ARG A 338 -7.55 -32.81 -18.20
CA ARG A 338 -6.60 -33.95 -18.33
C ARG A 338 -5.30 -33.49 -18.98
N ASN A 339 -5.42 -32.71 -20.07
CA ASN A 339 -4.25 -32.15 -20.74
C ASN A 339 -3.46 -31.21 -19.80
N ALA A 340 -4.13 -30.35 -19.00
CA ALA A 340 -3.48 -29.48 -18.02
C ALA A 340 -2.73 -30.28 -16.94
N VAL A 341 -3.32 -31.38 -16.42
CA VAL A 341 -2.63 -32.27 -15.48
C VAL A 341 -1.36 -32.86 -16.10
N LYS A 342 -1.45 -33.38 -17.32
CA LYS A 342 -0.29 -33.93 -18.03
C LYS A 342 0.79 -32.89 -18.25
N LEU A 343 0.41 -31.70 -18.75
CA LEU A 343 1.33 -30.63 -19.05
C LEU A 343 2.04 -30.14 -17.76
N CYS A 344 1.28 -29.89 -16.70
CA CYS A 344 1.85 -29.43 -15.44
C CYS A 344 2.81 -30.46 -14.82
N LEU A 345 2.50 -31.73 -14.86
CA LEU A 345 3.35 -32.77 -14.29
C LEU A 345 4.53 -33.18 -15.17
N SER A 346 4.57 -32.74 -16.44
CA SER A 346 5.64 -33.09 -17.39
C SER A 346 6.71 -32.03 -17.58
N HIS A 347 6.56 -30.84 -16.98
CA HIS A 347 7.46 -29.72 -17.20
C HIS A 347 7.95 -29.08 -15.90
N PRO A 348 9.20 -28.61 -15.84
CA PRO A 348 9.75 -27.95 -14.65
C PRO A 348 9.05 -26.63 -14.30
N ILE A 349 8.56 -25.93 -15.30
CA ILE A 349 7.73 -24.75 -15.15
C ILE A 349 6.54 -24.83 -16.09
N SER A 350 5.35 -24.51 -15.60
CA SER A 350 4.12 -24.55 -16.39
C SER A 350 3.08 -23.55 -15.91
N ILE A 351 2.18 -23.18 -16.80
CA ILE A 351 1.07 -22.28 -16.52
C ILE A 351 -0.24 -23.02 -16.77
N MET A 352 -1.17 -22.90 -15.83
CA MET A 352 -2.57 -23.31 -15.99
C MET A 352 -3.45 -22.05 -15.89
N THR A 353 -4.05 -21.64 -17.00
CA THR A 353 -4.92 -20.46 -17.08
C THR A 353 -6.32 -20.82 -17.50
N GLY A 354 -7.29 -19.98 -17.12
CA GLY A 354 -8.69 -20.16 -17.50
C GLY A 354 -9.60 -19.23 -16.71
N GLY A 355 -10.77 -18.95 -17.26
CA GLY A 355 -11.79 -18.10 -16.63
C GLY A 355 -12.44 -18.72 -15.38
N PRO A 356 -13.42 -18.05 -14.80
CA PRO A 356 -14.20 -18.56 -13.68
C PRO A 356 -14.97 -19.82 -14.09
N GLY A 357 -15.12 -20.76 -13.16
CA GLY A 357 -15.86 -22.00 -13.43
C GLY A 357 -15.18 -23.00 -14.37
N SER A 358 -13.96 -22.72 -14.86
CA SER A 358 -13.19 -23.66 -15.71
C SER A 358 -12.59 -24.84 -14.94
N GLY A 359 -12.71 -24.86 -13.61
CA GLY A 359 -12.26 -25.95 -12.76
C GLY A 359 -10.77 -25.96 -12.48
N LYS A 360 -10.10 -24.80 -12.46
CA LYS A 360 -8.68 -24.66 -12.08
C LYS A 360 -8.35 -25.38 -10.78
N THR A 361 -9.13 -25.14 -9.74
CA THR A 361 -8.89 -25.72 -8.41
C THR A 361 -9.10 -27.25 -8.40
N THR A 362 -10.12 -27.72 -9.10
CA THR A 362 -10.33 -29.16 -9.27
C THR A 362 -9.12 -29.81 -9.96
N THR A 363 -8.67 -29.21 -11.05
CA THR A 363 -7.49 -29.68 -11.80
C THR A 363 -6.23 -29.67 -10.93
N LEU A 364 -6.04 -28.61 -10.13
CA LEU A 364 -4.93 -28.50 -9.20
C LEU A 364 -4.96 -29.62 -8.15
N ARG A 365 -6.13 -29.97 -7.60
CA ARG A 365 -6.24 -31.09 -6.66
C ARG A 365 -5.75 -32.41 -7.27
N PHE A 366 -6.14 -32.69 -8.50
CA PHE A 366 -5.65 -33.90 -9.24
C PHE A 366 -4.13 -33.87 -9.44
N ILE A 367 -3.57 -32.68 -9.78
CA ILE A 367 -2.12 -32.51 -9.93
C ILE A 367 -1.41 -32.83 -8.62
N LEU A 368 -1.91 -32.31 -7.50
CA LEU A 368 -1.31 -32.51 -6.17
C LEU A 368 -1.41 -33.96 -5.70
N ASP A 369 -2.56 -34.61 -5.88
CA ASP A 369 -2.77 -36.00 -5.50
C ASP A 369 -1.85 -36.94 -6.28
N ILE A 370 -1.73 -36.74 -7.60
CA ILE A 370 -0.84 -37.55 -8.45
C ILE A 370 0.62 -37.30 -8.12
N TYR A 371 1.01 -36.01 -7.89
CA TYR A 371 2.38 -35.64 -7.53
C TYR A 371 2.81 -36.26 -6.19
N LYS A 372 1.97 -36.17 -5.15
CA LYS A 372 2.25 -36.74 -3.84
C LYS A 372 2.30 -38.29 -3.88
N ALA A 373 1.45 -38.92 -4.67
CA ALA A 373 1.50 -40.35 -4.84
C ALA A 373 2.80 -40.81 -5.56
N ALA A 374 3.33 -39.98 -6.48
CA ALA A 374 4.58 -40.26 -7.18
C ALA A 374 5.82 -39.96 -6.34
N PHE A 375 5.77 -38.90 -5.54
CA PHE A 375 6.88 -38.36 -4.75
C PHE A 375 6.46 -38.10 -3.28
N PRO A 376 6.24 -39.15 -2.48
CA PRO A 376 5.73 -38.99 -1.10
C PRO A 376 6.64 -38.18 -0.17
N ALA A 377 7.95 -38.20 -0.42
CA ALA A 377 8.95 -37.50 0.39
C ALA A 377 9.19 -36.03 0.00
N ASN A 378 8.64 -35.60 -1.15
CA ASN A 378 8.87 -34.26 -1.64
C ASN A 378 8.02 -33.23 -0.89
N GLU A 379 8.64 -32.06 -0.62
CA GLU A 379 7.94 -30.91 -0.02
C GLU A 379 7.17 -30.14 -1.08
N VAL A 380 5.93 -29.80 -0.74
CA VAL A 380 5.03 -29.02 -1.60
C VAL A 380 4.69 -27.71 -0.91
N LEU A 381 4.97 -26.59 -1.56
CA LEU A 381 4.58 -25.25 -1.14
C LEU A 381 3.39 -24.77 -1.97
N LEU A 382 2.29 -24.47 -1.31
CA LEU A 382 1.12 -23.82 -1.90
C LEU A 382 1.09 -22.36 -1.45
N ALA A 383 1.00 -21.44 -2.40
CA ALA A 383 0.99 -20.01 -2.10
C ALA A 383 0.00 -19.25 -3.00
N ALA A 384 -0.48 -18.10 -2.49
CA ALA A 384 -1.27 -17.15 -3.26
C ALA A 384 -0.91 -15.71 -2.85
N PRO A 385 -1.16 -14.70 -3.69
CA PRO A 385 -0.83 -13.30 -3.36
C PRO A 385 -1.59 -12.74 -2.15
N THR A 386 -2.81 -13.23 -1.88
CA THR A 386 -3.67 -12.75 -0.80
C THR A 386 -3.97 -13.84 0.22
N GLY A 387 -4.19 -13.44 1.49
CA GLY A 387 -4.51 -14.38 2.57
C GLY A 387 -5.82 -15.14 2.34
N ARG A 388 -6.82 -14.51 1.69
CA ARG A 388 -8.08 -15.19 1.37
C ARG A 388 -7.91 -16.23 0.27
N ALA A 389 -7.14 -15.92 -0.77
CA ALA A 389 -6.86 -16.88 -1.83
C ALA A 389 -6.05 -18.08 -1.28
N SER A 390 -5.06 -17.85 -0.40
CA SER A 390 -4.30 -18.94 0.20
C SER A 390 -5.16 -19.84 1.11
N ARG A 391 -6.06 -19.26 1.90
CA ARG A 391 -6.99 -20.04 2.74
C ARG A 391 -7.94 -20.88 1.86
N ARG A 392 -8.53 -20.27 0.83
CA ARG A 392 -9.38 -21.00 -0.11
C ARG A 392 -8.64 -22.16 -0.78
N MET A 393 -7.38 -21.93 -1.16
CA MET A 393 -6.51 -22.97 -1.71
C MET A 393 -6.29 -24.09 -0.69
N ALA A 394 -6.06 -23.76 0.58
CA ALA A 394 -5.91 -24.75 1.65
C ALA A 394 -7.18 -25.57 1.89
N GLU A 395 -8.34 -24.93 1.95
CA GLU A 395 -9.64 -25.59 2.11
C GLU A 395 -9.94 -26.57 0.97
N GLN A 396 -9.66 -26.17 -0.27
CA GLN A 396 -9.97 -26.95 -1.45
C GLN A 396 -8.99 -28.09 -1.72
N THR A 397 -7.73 -27.93 -1.31
CA THR A 397 -6.70 -28.97 -1.49
C THR A 397 -6.51 -29.84 -0.25
N GLY A 398 -7.00 -29.42 0.91
CA GLY A 398 -6.74 -30.08 2.20
C GLY A 398 -5.29 -29.97 2.67
N MET A 399 -4.49 -29.08 2.03
CA MET A 399 -3.08 -28.86 2.35
C MET A 399 -2.86 -27.45 2.88
N HIS A 400 -1.80 -27.27 3.68
CA HIS A 400 -1.42 -25.95 4.14
C HIS A 400 -1.02 -25.05 2.95
N ALA A 401 -1.58 -23.85 2.91
CA ALA A 401 -1.22 -22.81 1.95
C ALA A 401 -1.00 -21.49 2.68
N SER A 402 -0.06 -20.68 2.20
CA SER A 402 0.30 -19.40 2.79
C SER A 402 0.22 -18.25 1.79
N THR A 403 0.31 -17.01 2.28
CA THR A 403 0.50 -15.90 1.34
C THR A 403 1.89 -15.97 0.74
N LEU A 404 2.02 -15.54 -0.52
CA LEU A 404 3.32 -15.51 -1.20
C LEU A 404 4.34 -14.66 -0.44
N HIS A 405 3.93 -13.53 0.15
CA HIS A 405 4.80 -12.73 1.01
C HIS A 405 5.29 -13.49 2.24
N SER A 406 4.39 -14.23 2.91
CA SER A 406 4.75 -15.05 4.07
C SER A 406 5.67 -16.20 3.69
N ALA A 407 5.36 -16.90 2.59
CA ALA A 407 6.18 -18.00 2.08
C ALA A 407 7.61 -17.56 1.73
N LEU A 408 7.74 -16.31 1.28
CA LEU A 408 9.03 -15.70 0.93
C LEU A 408 9.69 -14.98 2.12
N GLY A 409 9.10 -14.98 3.32
CA GLY A 409 9.65 -14.28 4.49
C GLY A 409 9.75 -12.78 4.30
N LEU A 410 8.90 -12.18 3.45
CA LEU A 410 8.86 -10.74 3.23
C LEU A 410 8.09 -10.10 4.38
N VAL A 411 8.81 -9.43 5.28
CA VAL A 411 8.20 -8.61 6.32
C VAL A 411 7.61 -7.36 5.65
N THR A 412 6.49 -6.88 6.16
CA THR A 412 5.71 -5.78 5.59
C THR A 412 6.41 -4.41 5.57
N ASP A 413 7.57 -4.28 6.24
CA ASP A 413 8.40 -3.08 6.16
C ASP A 413 9.36 -3.19 4.97
N GLU A 414 9.26 -2.22 4.06
CA GLU A 414 10.08 -2.10 2.85
C GLU A 414 11.60 -2.00 3.11
N ASP A 415 12.04 -2.01 4.36
CA ASP A 415 13.42 -1.82 4.82
C ASP A 415 14.16 -3.14 5.13
N SER A 416 13.56 -4.31 4.84
CA SER A 416 14.31 -5.56 5.01
C SER A 416 15.37 -5.67 3.92
N PRO A 417 16.67 -5.67 4.29
CA PRO A 417 17.73 -5.83 3.29
C PRO A 417 17.58 -7.20 2.62
N LEU A 418 17.70 -7.20 1.29
CA LEU A 418 17.70 -8.40 0.43
C LEU A 418 18.86 -9.39 0.76
N ASN A 419 19.42 -9.35 1.95
CA ASN A 419 20.71 -9.96 2.27
C ASN A 419 20.65 -11.40 2.76
N ASP A 420 19.53 -11.95 3.19
CA ASP A 420 19.42 -13.36 3.52
C ASP A 420 18.53 -14.10 2.51
N LYS A 421 19.20 -14.57 1.46
CA LYS A 421 18.61 -15.39 0.39
C LYS A 421 18.42 -16.82 0.86
N GLU A 422 17.47 -17.05 1.74
CA GLU A 422 17.04 -18.41 2.04
C GLU A 422 16.25 -18.97 0.85
N LEU A 423 16.75 -20.06 0.26
CA LEU A 423 16.04 -20.76 -0.79
C LEU A 423 14.84 -21.51 -0.20
N LEU A 424 13.77 -21.59 -0.97
CA LEU A 424 12.62 -22.40 -0.60
C LEU A 424 13.02 -23.89 -0.55
N SER A 425 12.66 -24.58 0.53
CA SER A 425 12.93 -26.02 0.71
C SER A 425 12.09 -26.89 -0.25
N ALA A 426 10.95 -26.37 -0.70
CA ALA A 426 9.96 -27.08 -1.51
C ALA A 426 10.54 -27.63 -2.84
N ASP A 427 10.10 -28.85 -3.19
CA ASP A 427 10.39 -29.52 -4.47
C ASP A 427 9.35 -29.17 -5.53
N LEU A 428 8.13 -28.88 -5.10
CA LEU A 428 7.05 -28.34 -5.93
C LEU A 428 6.54 -27.04 -5.32
N VAL A 429 6.53 -25.97 -6.10
CA VAL A 429 5.93 -24.69 -5.74
C VAL A 429 4.71 -24.45 -6.63
N VAL A 430 3.56 -24.21 -6.03
CA VAL A 430 2.33 -23.85 -6.74
C VAL A 430 1.89 -22.48 -6.29
N VAL A 431 1.68 -21.57 -7.25
CA VAL A 431 1.20 -20.22 -6.96
C VAL A 431 -0.11 -19.98 -7.70
N ASP A 432 -1.19 -19.80 -6.93
CA ASP A 432 -2.51 -19.45 -7.46
C ASP A 432 -2.74 -17.94 -7.49
N GLU A 433 -3.76 -17.49 -8.23
CA GLU A 433 -4.07 -16.05 -8.47
C GLU A 433 -2.86 -15.24 -8.96
N PHE A 434 -2.03 -15.84 -9.81
CA PHE A 434 -0.76 -15.25 -10.26
C PHE A 434 -0.92 -13.96 -11.08
N SER A 435 -2.12 -13.67 -11.58
CA SER A 435 -2.44 -12.38 -12.24
C SER A 435 -2.16 -11.17 -11.35
N MET A 436 -2.18 -11.36 -10.02
CA MET A 436 -1.90 -10.31 -9.03
C MET A 436 -0.41 -10.16 -8.69
N VAL A 437 0.47 -11.03 -9.22
CA VAL A 437 1.91 -11.01 -8.94
C VAL A 437 2.60 -10.01 -9.88
N ASP A 438 3.24 -8.99 -9.30
CA ASP A 438 4.00 -7.99 -10.04
C ASP A 438 5.43 -8.46 -10.35
N MET A 439 6.18 -7.64 -11.09
CA MET A 439 7.55 -7.98 -11.51
C MET A 439 8.52 -8.18 -10.35
N ARG A 440 8.42 -7.37 -9.29
CA ARG A 440 9.31 -7.47 -8.13
C ARG A 440 9.05 -8.76 -7.36
N LEU A 441 7.79 -9.04 -7.08
CA LEU A 441 7.39 -10.23 -6.34
C LEU A 441 7.69 -11.52 -7.15
N ALA A 442 7.46 -11.48 -8.46
CA ALA A 442 7.84 -12.56 -9.37
C ALA A 442 9.36 -12.81 -9.38
N TYR A 443 10.15 -11.74 -9.41
CA TYR A 443 11.61 -11.84 -9.32
C TYR A 443 12.05 -12.52 -8.02
N ILE A 444 11.51 -12.08 -6.88
CA ILE A 444 11.88 -12.64 -5.56
C ILE A 444 11.49 -14.12 -5.49
N LEU A 445 10.29 -14.48 -5.96
CA LEU A 445 9.86 -15.88 -6.02
C LEU A 445 10.82 -16.73 -6.86
N LEU A 446 11.10 -16.30 -8.08
CA LEU A 446 11.95 -17.03 -9.03
C LEU A 446 13.40 -17.16 -8.53
N ASP A 447 13.92 -16.15 -7.84
CA ASP A 447 15.27 -16.13 -7.26
C ASP A 447 15.40 -17.07 -6.05
N ARG A 448 14.30 -17.34 -5.33
CA ARG A 448 14.29 -18.22 -4.15
C ARG A 448 13.90 -19.66 -4.42
N ILE A 449 13.39 -19.99 -5.59
CA ILE A 449 13.12 -21.39 -5.97
C ILE A 449 14.46 -22.11 -6.16
N LYS A 450 14.67 -23.21 -5.41
CA LYS A 450 15.89 -24.02 -5.52
C LYS A 450 16.05 -24.64 -6.92
N SER A 451 17.27 -24.97 -7.32
CA SER A 451 17.51 -25.73 -8.55
C SER A 451 16.89 -27.12 -8.44
N GLY A 452 16.23 -27.57 -9.50
CA GLY A 452 15.54 -28.86 -9.51
C GLY A 452 14.09 -28.80 -9.09
N ALA A 453 13.65 -27.74 -8.39
CA ALA A 453 12.25 -27.60 -8.01
C ALA A 453 11.35 -27.27 -9.20
N GLN A 454 10.12 -27.73 -9.12
CA GLN A 454 9.07 -27.50 -10.11
C GLN A 454 8.22 -26.29 -9.72
N LEU A 455 7.79 -25.50 -10.71
CA LEU A 455 6.90 -24.35 -10.51
C LEU A 455 5.63 -24.51 -11.36
N ILE A 456 4.48 -24.53 -10.71
CA ILE A 456 3.17 -24.48 -11.36
C ILE A 456 2.50 -23.15 -11.06
N ILE A 457 2.21 -22.40 -12.09
CA ILE A 457 1.57 -21.10 -12.03
C ILE A 457 0.10 -21.27 -12.40
N VAL A 458 -0.80 -20.83 -11.53
CA VAL A 458 -2.24 -20.86 -11.76
C VAL A 458 -2.79 -19.45 -11.74
N GLY A 459 -3.67 -19.10 -12.68
CA GLY A 459 -4.26 -17.77 -12.71
C GLY A 459 -5.22 -17.56 -13.87
N ASP A 460 -5.73 -16.35 -13.95
CA ASP A 460 -6.60 -15.90 -15.05
C ASP A 460 -5.97 -14.67 -15.70
N ALA A 461 -5.46 -14.83 -16.92
CA ALA A 461 -4.74 -13.78 -17.64
C ALA A 461 -5.63 -12.60 -18.09
N ASP A 462 -6.94 -12.77 -18.04
CA ASP A 462 -7.93 -11.78 -18.49
C ASP A 462 -8.48 -10.93 -17.35
N GLN A 463 -8.22 -11.31 -16.10
CA GLN A 463 -8.52 -10.49 -14.93
C GLN A 463 -7.64 -9.22 -14.85
N LEU A 464 -7.95 -8.37 -13.87
CA LEU A 464 -7.11 -7.22 -13.58
C LEU A 464 -5.66 -7.65 -13.32
N PRO A 465 -4.68 -6.98 -13.91
CA PRO A 465 -3.26 -7.23 -13.63
C PRO A 465 -2.90 -6.82 -12.19
N SER A 466 -1.68 -7.15 -11.78
CA SER A 466 -1.10 -6.75 -10.50
C SER A 466 -1.22 -5.23 -10.26
N VAL A 467 -1.31 -4.80 -9.00
CA VAL A 467 -1.24 -3.37 -8.65
C VAL A 467 0.16 -2.82 -8.95
N GLY A 468 1.21 -3.58 -8.67
CA GLY A 468 2.58 -3.23 -9.00
C GLY A 468 2.90 -3.34 -10.50
N ALA A 469 4.10 -2.89 -10.87
CA ALA A 469 4.52 -2.79 -12.26
C ALA A 469 4.77 -4.14 -12.94
N GLY A 470 4.53 -4.18 -14.24
CA GLY A 470 4.66 -5.36 -15.09
C GLY A 470 3.34 -6.11 -15.27
N ASN A 471 3.38 -7.14 -16.11
CA ASN A 471 2.25 -8.05 -16.36
C ASN A 471 2.79 -9.47 -16.59
N VAL A 472 3.36 -10.03 -15.52
CA VAL A 472 4.22 -11.24 -15.61
C VAL A 472 3.50 -12.43 -16.23
N LEU A 473 2.31 -12.77 -15.71
CA LEU A 473 1.55 -13.92 -16.21
C LEU A 473 1.29 -13.82 -17.72
N ARG A 474 0.77 -12.68 -18.15
CA ARG A 474 0.44 -12.47 -19.57
C ARG A 474 1.68 -12.46 -20.45
N GLU A 475 2.78 -11.86 -19.99
CA GLU A 475 4.04 -11.84 -20.73
C GLU A 475 4.66 -13.23 -20.86
N MET A 476 4.58 -14.05 -19.82
CA MET A 476 5.02 -15.46 -19.88
C MET A 476 4.20 -16.24 -20.91
N ILE A 477 2.87 -16.09 -20.92
CA ILE A 477 1.99 -16.71 -21.89
C ILE A 477 2.30 -16.20 -23.31
N ARG A 478 2.44 -14.88 -23.50
CA ARG A 478 2.76 -14.23 -24.78
C ARG A 478 4.10 -14.70 -25.37
N SER A 479 5.04 -15.09 -24.52
CA SER A 479 6.35 -15.58 -24.97
C SER A 479 6.26 -16.87 -25.78
N ASP A 480 5.18 -17.64 -25.61
CA ASP A 480 4.98 -18.98 -26.22
C ASP A 480 6.14 -19.95 -25.95
N LYS A 481 6.89 -19.71 -24.86
CA LYS A 481 8.01 -20.57 -24.45
C LYS A 481 7.72 -21.31 -23.14
N VAL A 482 6.83 -20.77 -22.31
CA VAL A 482 6.40 -21.43 -21.08
C VAL A 482 5.23 -22.37 -21.40
N PRO A 483 5.33 -23.67 -21.11
CA PRO A 483 4.23 -24.61 -21.32
C PRO A 483 2.96 -24.12 -20.63
N THR A 484 1.90 -23.88 -21.42
CA THR A 484 0.66 -23.26 -20.95
C THR A 484 -0.53 -24.15 -21.32
N ALA A 485 -1.33 -24.51 -20.31
CA ALA A 485 -2.62 -25.15 -20.48
C ALA A 485 -3.76 -24.16 -20.29
N VAL A 486 -4.62 -24.02 -21.27
CA VAL A 486 -5.82 -23.19 -21.20
C VAL A 486 -7.04 -24.07 -20.91
N LEU A 487 -7.74 -23.77 -19.81
CA LEU A 487 -8.97 -24.45 -19.44
C LEU A 487 -10.17 -23.75 -20.08
N GLU A 488 -10.56 -24.20 -21.26
CA GLU A 488 -11.64 -23.61 -22.05
C GLU A 488 -13.03 -24.12 -21.66
N THR A 489 -13.10 -25.32 -21.04
CA THR A 489 -14.36 -25.99 -20.78
C THR A 489 -15.10 -25.37 -19.61
N VAL A 490 -16.18 -24.70 -19.90
CA VAL A 490 -17.17 -24.26 -18.88
C VAL A 490 -18.05 -25.48 -18.54
N PHE A 491 -18.05 -25.87 -17.25
CA PHE A 491 -18.81 -27.07 -16.86
C PHE A 491 -20.31 -26.91 -17.07
N ARG A 492 -21.01 -28.02 -17.36
CA ARG A 492 -22.44 -28.10 -17.74
C ARG A 492 -23.38 -27.37 -16.74
N GLN A 493 -23.07 -27.34 -15.46
CA GLN A 493 -23.82 -26.54 -14.45
C GLN A 493 -23.59 -25.03 -14.60
N ALA A 494 -22.47 -24.64 -15.14
CA ALA A 494 -22.09 -23.24 -15.37
C ALA A 494 -22.47 -22.76 -16.79
N SER A 495 -22.71 -23.67 -17.75
CA SER A 495 -23.08 -23.33 -19.14
C SER A 495 -24.48 -22.66 -19.24
N ASN A 496 -25.34 -22.82 -18.25
CA ASN A 496 -26.64 -22.15 -18.21
C ASN A 496 -26.59 -20.81 -17.44
N SER A 497 -25.44 -20.46 -16.86
CA SER A 497 -25.29 -19.18 -16.14
C SER A 497 -24.97 -18.04 -17.10
N ARG A 498 -25.83 -17.04 -17.11
CA ARG A 498 -25.58 -15.79 -17.87
C ARG A 498 -24.35 -15.05 -17.34
N ILE A 499 -23.97 -15.23 -16.09
CA ILE A 499 -22.75 -14.66 -15.52
C ILE A 499 -21.55 -15.11 -16.34
N ILE A 500 -21.42 -16.41 -16.60
CA ILE A 500 -20.29 -16.98 -17.32
C ILE A 500 -20.37 -16.66 -18.81
N THR A 501 -21.55 -16.78 -19.41
CA THR A 501 -21.76 -16.41 -20.82
C THR A 501 -21.40 -14.95 -21.07
N ASN A 502 -21.84 -14.04 -20.19
CA ASN A 502 -21.54 -12.63 -20.29
C ASN A 502 -20.07 -12.31 -19.97
N ALA A 503 -19.45 -13.00 -19.02
CA ALA A 503 -18.02 -12.88 -18.77
C ALA A 503 -17.21 -13.26 -20.02
N TYR A 504 -17.61 -14.34 -20.70
CA TYR A 504 -17.00 -14.74 -21.97
C TYR A 504 -17.22 -13.68 -23.06
N ALA A 505 -18.46 -13.20 -23.24
CA ALA A 505 -18.79 -12.14 -24.20
C ALA A 505 -17.97 -10.87 -23.95
N ILE A 506 -17.90 -10.40 -22.70
CA ILE A 506 -17.10 -9.24 -22.31
C ILE A 506 -15.63 -9.45 -22.72
N ASN A 507 -15.07 -10.62 -22.41
CA ASN A 507 -13.68 -10.90 -22.72
C ASN A 507 -13.38 -10.93 -24.23
N HIS A 508 -14.35 -11.39 -25.03
CA HIS A 508 -14.25 -11.47 -26.50
C HIS A 508 -14.74 -10.22 -27.22
N ASN A 509 -14.90 -9.08 -26.51
CA ASN A 509 -15.35 -7.82 -27.10
C ASN A 509 -16.76 -7.87 -27.70
N ASP A 510 -17.60 -8.74 -27.19
CA ASP A 510 -19.00 -8.85 -27.59
C ASP A 510 -19.89 -8.06 -26.62
N THR A 511 -20.69 -7.18 -27.15
CA THR A 511 -21.63 -6.33 -26.40
C THR A 511 -23.03 -6.94 -26.25
N HIS A 512 -23.30 -8.08 -26.86
CA HIS A 512 -24.59 -8.77 -26.80
C HIS A 512 -24.71 -9.55 -25.48
N LEU A 513 -24.85 -8.81 -24.39
CA LEU A 513 -25.01 -9.42 -23.07
C LEU A 513 -26.42 -9.99 -22.92
N GLN A 514 -26.52 -11.14 -22.27
CA GLN A 514 -27.78 -11.84 -21.97
C GLN A 514 -28.27 -11.44 -20.57
N PHE A 515 -29.52 -11.03 -20.44
CA PHE A 515 -30.12 -10.62 -19.17
C PHE A 515 -31.20 -11.62 -18.70
N GLY A 516 -31.34 -11.74 -17.38
CA GLY A 516 -32.29 -12.62 -16.73
C GLY A 516 -32.12 -12.59 -15.22
N ASP A 517 -32.56 -13.64 -14.51
CA ASP A 517 -32.61 -13.64 -13.05
C ASP A 517 -31.23 -13.61 -12.39
N ASP A 518 -30.24 -14.25 -13.01
CA ASP A 518 -28.85 -14.33 -12.53
C ASP A 518 -27.96 -13.19 -13.05
N PHE A 519 -28.41 -12.41 -14.07
CA PHE A 519 -27.65 -11.30 -14.61
C PHE A 519 -28.60 -10.16 -15.04
N GLN A 520 -28.65 -9.09 -14.27
CA GLN A 520 -29.55 -7.98 -14.47
C GLN A 520 -28.81 -6.70 -14.87
N PHE A 521 -29.45 -5.87 -15.69
CA PHE A 521 -29.01 -4.53 -16.00
C PHE A 521 -30.12 -3.53 -15.72
N LEU A 522 -29.84 -2.56 -14.83
CA LEU A 522 -30.76 -1.47 -14.49
C LEU A 522 -30.17 -0.16 -15.04
N GLU A 523 -30.84 0.39 -16.02
CA GLU A 523 -30.41 1.63 -16.68
C GLU A 523 -30.74 2.86 -15.83
N VAL A 524 -29.81 3.81 -15.74
CA VAL A 524 -29.93 5.06 -15.00
C VAL A 524 -29.42 6.24 -15.82
N GLN A 525 -29.88 7.45 -15.47
CA GLN A 525 -29.50 8.67 -16.20
C GLN A 525 -28.31 9.39 -15.56
N ASN A 526 -28.17 9.35 -14.23
CA ASN A 526 -27.16 10.09 -13.47
C ASN A 526 -26.65 9.29 -12.25
N SER A 527 -25.66 9.84 -11.54
CA SER A 527 -25.01 9.15 -10.43
C SER A 527 -25.86 9.12 -9.16
N GLU A 528 -26.75 10.08 -8.95
CA GLU A 528 -27.65 10.13 -7.82
C GLU A 528 -28.72 9.03 -7.93
N GLU A 529 -29.32 8.87 -9.10
CA GLU A 529 -30.26 7.78 -9.39
C GLU A 529 -29.57 6.42 -9.25
N ALA A 530 -28.32 6.31 -9.74
CA ALA A 530 -27.53 5.11 -9.57
C ALA A 530 -27.30 4.76 -8.10
N ALA A 531 -26.94 5.75 -7.27
CA ALA A 531 -26.73 5.53 -5.84
C ALA A 531 -28.01 5.06 -5.15
N GLN A 532 -29.16 5.67 -5.45
CA GLN A 532 -30.46 5.27 -4.89
C GLN A 532 -30.81 3.83 -5.27
N LEU A 533 -30.63 3.46 -6.55
CA LEU A 533 -30.91 2.10 -7.01
C LEU A 533 -29.93 1.07 -6.44
N VAL A 534 -28.65 1.41 -6.33
CA VAL A 534 -27.64 0.56 -5.67
C VAL A 534 -28.04 0.26 -4.23
N ILE A 535 -28.38 1.30 -3.46
CA ILE A 535 -28.80 1.17 -2.06
C ILE A 535 -30.08 0.33 -1.98
N LYS A 536 -31.09 0.64 -2.79
CA LYS A 536 -32.38 -0.09 -2.80
C LYS A 536 -32.16 -1.59 -3.08
N ASN A 537 -31.41 -1.91 -4.15
CA ASN A 537 -31.13 -3.31 -4.51
C ASN A 537 -30.28 -4.00 -3.44
N TYR A 538 -29.29 -3.30 -2.86
CA TYR A 538 -28.47 -3.85 -1.79
C TYR A 538 -29.31 -4.25 -0.58
N LEU A 539 -30.20 -3.37 -0.11
CA LEU A 539 -31.11 -3.65 1.01
C LEU A 539 -32.05 -4.82 0.69
N GLN A 540 -32.57 -4.88 -0.52
CA GLN A 540 -33.42 -5.98 -0.97
C GLN A 540 -32.66 -7.32 -0.99
N GLU A 541 -31.48 -7.37 -1.59
CA GLU A 541 -30.68 -8.60 -1.68
C GLU A 541 -30.18 -9.04 -0.30
N VAL A 542 -29.79 -8.10 0.57
CA VAL A 542 -29.41 -8.40 1.95
C VAL A 542 -30.56 -8.99 2.75
N SER A 543 -31.80 -8.54 2.51
CA SER A 543 -32.99 -9.12 3.17
C SER A 543 -33.27 -10.57 2.75
N LEU A 544 -32.83 -10.96 1.53
CA LEU A 544 -33.03 -12.29 0.97
C LEU A 544 -31.88 -13.26 1.29
N HIS A 545 -30.65 -12.78 1.27
CA HIS A 545 -29.44 -13.60 1.31
C HIS A 545 -28.58 -13.38 2.56
N GLY A 546 -28.81 -12.30 3.28
CA GLY A 546 -27.98 -11.89 4.41
C GLY A 546 -26.83 -10.95 4.00
N ILE A 547 -26.31 -10.22 4.99
CA ILE A 547 -25.27 -9.19 4.80
C ILE A 547 -23.93 -9.77 4.36
N GLU A 548 -23.67 -11.03 4.63
CA GLU A 548 -22.41 -11.70 4.31
C GLU A 548 -22.32 -12.05 2.83
N ASP A 549 -23.44 -12.30 2.17
CA ASP A 549 -23.54 -12.84 0.81
C ASP A 549 -23.70 -11.77 -0.28
N VAL A 550 -23.94 -10.53 0.09
CA VAL A 550 -24.14 -9.43 -0.87
C VAL A 550 -23.00 -8.43 -0.81
N GLN A 551 -22.41 -8.10 -1.95
CA GLN A 551 -21.31 -7.14 -2.04
C GLN A 551 -21.53 -6.12 -3.15
N ILE A 552 -21.30 -4.84 -2.84
CA ILE A 552 -21.21 -3.79 -3.86
C ILE A 552 -19.75 -3.64 -4.28
N LEU A 553 -19.51 -3.61 -5.60
CA LEU A 553 -18.18 -3.45 -6.20
C LEU A 553 -18.14 -2.17 -7.02
N SER A 554 -17.56 -1.10 -6.48
CA SER A 554 -17.45 0.18 -7.16
C SER A 554 -16.14 0.33 -7.93
N PRO A 555 -16.12 0.96 -9.12
CA PRO A 555 -14.89 1.34 -9.81
C PRO A 555 -14.03 2.35 -9.03
N LEU A 556 -14.66 3.23 -8.24
CA LEU A 556 -14.01 4.35 -7.55
C LEU A 556 -14.10 4.24 -6.02
N ARG A 557 -13.06 4.74 -5.32
CA ARG A 557 -13.04 4.76 -3.85
C ARG A 557 -13.61 6.03 -3.24
N LYS A 558 -13.25 7.21 -3.75
CA LYS A 558 -13.44 8.50 -3.05
C LYS A 558 -14.35 9.51 -3.75
N ARG A 559 -14.49 9.50 -5.07
CA ARG A 559 -15.17 10.56 -5.83
C ARG A 559 -16.45 10.04 -6.46
N GLY A 560 -17.58 10.78 -6.28
CA GLY A 560 -18.88 10.49 -6.86
C GLY A 560 -19.84 9.80 -5.88
N ALA A 561 -21.15 9.88 -6.16
CA ALA A 561 -22.21 9.34 -5.32
C ALA A 561 -22.19 7.82 -5.17
N VAL A 562 -21.66 7.11 -6.17
CA VAL A 562 -21.50 5.64 -6.17
C VAL A 562 -20.06 5.18 -5.80
N ALA A 563 -19.22 6.08 -5.30
CA ALA A 563 -17.91 5.72 -4.78
C ALA A 563 -18.01 4.87 -3.50
N ALA A 564 -17.06 3.98 -3.29
CA ALA A 564 -17.12 3.03 -2.18
C ALA A 564 -17.27 3.72 -0.80
N ASN A 565 -16.58 4.84 -0.58
CA ASN A 565 -16.68 5.57 0.69
C ASN A 565 -18.09 6.14 0.90
N ALA A 566 -18.66 6.82 -0.11
CA ALA A 566 -19.99 7.43 -0.02
C ALA A 566 -21.08 6.37 0.21
N LEU A 567 -21.01 5.26 -0.53
CA LEU A 567 -21.96 4.15 -0.36
C LEU A 567 -21.82 3.49 1.02
N ASN A 568 -20.61 3.32 1.52
CA ASN A 568 -20.39 2.74 2.84
C ASN A 568 -21.01 3.60 3.96
N GLU A 569 -20.84 4.91 3.91
CA GLU A 569 -21.43 5.84 4.90
C GLU A 569 -22.96 5.77 4.88
N THR A 570 -23.57 5.85 3.70
CA THR A 570 -25.02 5.85 3.56
C THR A 570 -25.64 4.49 3.92
N ILE A 571 -25.06 3.39 3.42
CA ILE A 571 -25.62 2.05 3.61
C ILE A 571 -25.49 1.61 5.06
N ARG A 572 -24.39 1.95 5.71
CA ARG A 572 -24.18 1.61 7.11
C ARG A 572 -25.32 2.09 8.00
N ASP A 573 -25.72 3.34 7.87
CA ASP A 573 -26.76 3.92 8.72
C ASP A 573 -28.15 3.37 8.39
N LEU A 574 -28.35 2.82 7.20
CA LEU A 574 -29.59 2.13 6.82
C LEU A 574 -29.64 0.67 7.32
N VAL A 575 -28.51 -0.04 7.20
CA VAL A 575 -28.42 -1.47 7.60
C VAL A 575 -28.20 -1.62 9.09
N ASN A 576 -27.38 -0.78 9.67
CA ASN A 576 -27.01 -0.81 11.09
C ASN A 576 -27.19 0.58 11.73
N PRO A 577 -28.45 1.08 11.87
CA PRO A 577 -28.72 2.40 12.41
C PRO A 577 -28.25 2.55 13.87
N PRO A 578 -27.90 3.78 14.28
CA PRO A 578 -27.54 4.05 15.67
C PRO A 578 -28.73 3.71 16.60
N ASN A 579 -28.39 3.06 17.70
CA ASN A 579 -29.36 2.71 18.73
C ASN A 579 -28.66 2.75 20.08
N ASN A 580 -29.31 3.33 21.09
CA ASN A 580 -28.75 3.45 22.46
C ASN A 580 -28.45 2.11 23.12
N LEU A 581 -28.93 0.99 22.60
CA LEU A 581 -28.65 -0.36 23.09
C LEU A 581 -27.41 -0.98 22.42
N LYS A 582 -26.92 -0.43 21.32
CA LYS A 582 -25.73 -0.93 20.62
C LYS A 582 -24.48 -0.30 21.18
N LYS A 583 -23.50 -1.12 21.46
CA LYS A 583 -22.16 -0.64 21.85
C LYS A 583 -21.47 0.00 20.65
N GLU A 584 -20.83 1.12 20.89
CA GLU A 584 -20.07 1.88 19.89
C GLU A 584 -18.68 2.21 20.42
N VAL A 585 -17.71 2.27 19.51
CA VAL A 585 -16.35 2.73 19.79
C VAL A 585 -15.92 3.73 18.72
N LYS A 586 -15.39 4.87 19.15
CA LYS A 586 -14.88 5.91 18.27
C LYS A 586 -13.40 5.66 17.98
N CYS A 587 -13.04 5.66 16.69
CA CYS A 587 -11.66 5.56 16.23
C CYS A 587 -11.40 6.60 15.12
N GLY A 588 -10.69 7.66 15.45
CA GLY A 588 -10.51 8.81 14.57
C GLY A 588 -11.83 9.51 14.26
N SER A 589 -12.11 9.74 12.98
CA SER A 589 -13.39 10.27 12.49
C SER A 589 -14.48 9.20 12.37
N ARG A 590 -14.15 7.91 12.52
CA ARG A 590 -15.08 6.80 12.38
C ARG A 590 -15.63 6.38 13.73
N VAL A 591 -16.91 6.00 13.74
CA VAL A 591 -17.56 5.36 14.88
C VAL A 591 -17.94 3.95 14.44
N PHE A 592 -17.33 2.93 15.05
CA PHE A 592 -17.71 1.54 14.83
C PHE A 592 -18.78 1.11 15.82
N ARG A 593 -19.65 0.22 15.38
CA ARG A 593 -20.84 -0.21 16.12
C ARG A 593 -21.01 -1.72 15.98
N VAL A 594 -21.50 -2.39 17.00
CA VAL A 594 -21.83 -3.82 16.91
C VAL A 594 -22.81 -4.05 15.76
N GLY A 595 -22.51 -5.01 14.90
CA GLY A 595 -23.20 -5.30 13.65
C GLY A 595 -22.60 -4.62 12.41
N ASP A 596 -21.61 -3.75 12.55
CA ASP A 596 -20.94 -3.17 11.38
C ASP A 596 -20.15 -4.23 10.61
N ARG A 597 -20.29 -4.19 9.27
CA ARG A 597 -19.46 -4.96 8.35
C ARG A 597 -18.18 -4.20 8.03
N ILE A 598 -17.06 -4.83 8.30
CA ILE A 598 -15.73 -4.21 8.20
C ILE A 598 -14.79 -5.04 7.33
N MET A 599 -13.70 -4.41 6.89
CA MET A 599 -12.60 -5.03 6.18
C MET A 599 -11.28 -4.59 6.78
N GLN A 600 -10.35 -5.53 6.97
CA GLN A 600 -8.97 -5.26 7.33
C GLN A 600 -8.22 -4.59 6.18
N THR A 601 -7.41 -3.56 6.48
CA THR A 601 -6.67 -2.80 5.46
C THR A 601 -5.15 -2.99 5.54
N ALA A 602 -4.65 -3.66 6.58
CA ALA A 602 -3.24 -3.96 6.78
C ALA A 602 -3.05 -5.45 7.14
N ASN A 603 -1.88 -6.01 6.83
CA ASN A 603 -1.56 -7.36 7.30
C ASN A 603 -1.16 -7.31 8.78
N ARG A 604 -1.74 -8.21 9.59
CA ARG A 604 -1.37 -8.45 11.00
C ARG A 604 -1.30 -9.95 11.27
N ILE A 605 -0.85 -10.33 12.45
CA ILE A 605 -0.86 -11.74 12.89
C ILE A 605 -2.30 -12.27 12.83
N ASN A 606 -2.51 -13.37 12.14
CA ASN A 606 -3.80 -14.05 11.96
C ASN A 606 -4.86 -13.29 11.13
N VAL A 607 -4.58 -12.14 10.56
CA VAL A 607 -5.51 -11.41 9.67
C VAL A 607 -4.78 -10.73 8.54
N SER A 608 -5.32 -10.86 7.34
CA SER A 608 -4.73 -10.31 6.11
C SER A 608 -5.49 -9.10 5.60
N ASN A 609 -4.79 -8.23 4.88
CA ASN A 609 -5.44 -7.16 4.13
C ASN A 609 -6.51 -7.74 3.18
N GLY A 610 -7.71 -7.18 3.25
CA GLY A 610 -8.89 -7.64 2.49
C GLY A 610 -9.78 -8.64 3.25
N ASP A 611 -9.40 -9.13 4.42
CA ASP A 611 -10.29 -9.97 5.24
C ASP A 611 -11.52 -9.16 5.69
N VAL A 612 -12.70 -9.72 5.47
CA VAL A 612 -13.99 -9.10 5.78
C VAL A 612 -14.60 -9.80 7.00
N GLY A 613 -15.24 -9.04 7.88
CA GLY A 613 -15.90 -9.55 9.06
C GLY A 613 -17.03 -8.64 9.55
N ILE A 614 -17.67 -9.08 10.62
CA ILE A 614 -18.74 -8.36 11.31
C ILE A 614 -18.33 -8.16 12.75
N ILE A 615 -18.52 -6.95 13.27
CA ILE A 615 -18.31 -6.65 14.69
C ILE A 615 -19.43 -7.31 15.50
N THR A 616 -19.06 -8.25 16.35
CA THR A 616 -20.03 -9.07 17.13
C THR A 616 -20.23 -8.57 18.55
N ASP A 617 -19.20 -8.03 19.18
CA ASP A 617 -19.30 -7.48 20.55
C ASP A 617 -18.18 -6.46 20.82
N MET A 618 -18.38 -5.67 21.87
CA MET A 618 -17.39 -4.74 22.43
C MET A 618 -17.39 -4.90 23.94
N LYS A 619 -16.21 -5.19 24.52
CA LYS A 619 -16.03 -5.43 25.96
C LYS A 619 -15.03 -4.41 26.51
N LYS A 620 -15.21 -3.99 27.75
CA LYS A 620 -14.19 -3.26 28.51
C LYS A 620 -13.36 -4.25 29.29
N GLU A 621 -12.04 -4.24 29.03
CA GLU A 621 -11.04 -5.02 29.76
C GLU A 621 -9.91 -4.06 30.15
N ASP A 622 -9.54 -3.99 31.44
CA ASP A 622 -8.44 -3.18 31.98
C ASP A 622 -8.38 -1.73 31.43
N ASP A 623 -9.53 -1.00 31.46
CA ASP A 623 -9.71 0.36 30.90
C ASP A 623 -9.61 0.48 29.37
N GLU A 624 -9.35 -0.58 28.62
CA GLU A 624 -9.43 -0.59 27.15
C GLU A 624 -10.75 -1.18 26.65
N THR A 625 -11.17 -0.70 25.47
CA THR A 625 -12.32 -1.30 24.76
C THR A 625 -11.80 -2.31 23.75
N ILE A 626 -12.03 -3.59 24.00
CA ILE A 626 -11.74 -4.69 23.10
C ILE A 626 -12.94 -4.93 22.18
N THR A 627 -12.72 -4.86 20.88
CA THR A 627 -13.73 -5.10 19.85
C THR A 627 -13.59 -6.50 19.29
N CYS A 628 -14.63 -7.31 19.40
CA CYS A 628 -14.67 -8.66 18.83
C CYS A 628 -15.21 -8.62 17.41
N VAL A 629 -14.47 -9.21 16.47
CA VAL A 629 -14.83 -9.30 15.06
C VAL A 629 -14.89 -10.76 14.65
N ARG A 630 -16.01 -11.21 14.13
CA ARG A 630 -16.14 -12.51 13.45
C ARG A 630 -15.90 -12.32 11.97
N LEU A 631 -14.83 -12.91 11.46
CA LEU A 631 -14.51 -12.92 10.02
C LEU A 631 -15.46 -13.84 9.26
N LEU A 632 -15.62 -13.60 7.95
CA LEU A 632 -16.50 -14.42 7.09
C LEU A 632 -16.04 -15.89 6.95
N ASP A 633 -14.78 -16.19 7.29
CA ASP A 633 -14.23 -17.56 7.37
C ASP A 633 -14.48 -18.24 8.73
N GLY A 634 -15.27 -17.62 9.62
CA GLY A 634 -15.67 -18.15 10.93
C GLY A 634 -14.71 -17.84 12.07
N ARG A 635 -13.49 -17.35 11.82
CA ARG A 635 -12.54 -16.96 12.88
C ARG A 635 -13.06 -15.74 13.64
N THR A 636 -12.81 -15.71 14.94
CA THR A 636 -13.09 -14.55 15.79
C THR A 636 -11.78 -13.94 16.26
N LEU A 637 -11.63 -12.64 16.07
CA LEU A 637 -10.45 -11.86 16.45
C LEU A 637 -10.83 -10.75 17.42
N GLN A 638 -9.89 -10.39 18.27
CA GLN A 638 -10.00 -9.28 19.20
C GLN A 638 -9.14 -8.12 18.72
N TYR A 639 -9.71 -6.92 18.70
CA TYR A 639 -9.07 -5.69 18.28
C TYR A 639 -9.00 -4.72 19.44
N THR A 640 -7.80 -4.24 19.75
CA THR A 640 -7.61 -3.07 20.61
C THR A 640 -8.03 -1.81 19.89
N GLN A 641 -8.16 -0.70 20.60
CA GLN A 641 -8.57 0.58 20.00
C GLN A 641 -7.57 1.04 18.91
N GLU A 642 -6.28 0.78 19.07
CA GLU A 642 -5.24 1.10 18.08
C GLU A 642 -5.41 0.25 16.80
N MET A 643 -5.73 -1.03 16.94
CA MET A 643 -5.92 -1.93 15.80
C MET A 643 -7.14 -1.57 14.96
N LEU A 644 -8.13 -0.83 15.49
CA LEU A 644 -9.30 -0.38 14.73
C LEU A 644 -8.94 0.65 13.64
N GLU A 645 -7.77 1.26 13.68
CA GLU A 645 -7.30 2.17 12.61
C GLU A 645 -7.16 1.44 11.27
N ASP A 646 -6.84 0.16 11.31
CA ASP A 646 -6.73 -0.71 10.14
C ASP A 646 -8.06 -1.26 9.62
N LEU A 647 -9.20 -0.86 10.17
CA LEU A 647 -10.51 -1.30 9.72
C LEU A 647 -11.22 -0.23 8.89
N GLU A 648 -11.84 -0.65 7.79
CA GLU A 648 -12.76 0.16 6.98
C GLU A 648 -14.13 -0.51 6.89
N PHE A 649 -15.19 0.27 6.66
CA PHE A 649 -16.52 -0.30 6.35
C PHE A 649 -16.49 -1.03 5.00
N SER A 650 -17.19 -2.13 4.88
CA SER A 650 -17.10 -3.06 3.74
C SER A 650 -18.46 -3.46 3.15
N TYR A 651 -19.45 -2.61 3.21
CA TYR A 651 -20.72 -2.79 2.46
C TYR A 651 -20.48 -2.62 0.96
N CYS A 652 -19.58 -1.71 0.61
CA CYS A 652 -19.06 -1.48 -0.72
C CYS A 652 -17.52 -1.51 -0.69
N THR A 653 -16.90 -2.21 -1.65
CA THR A 653 -15.45 -2.20 -1.87
C THR A 653 -15.12 -1.81 -3.30
N THR A 654 -13.86 -1.52 -3.59
CA THR A 654 -13.46 -1.33 -4.99
C THR A 654 -13.27 -2.68 -5.68
N ILE A 655 -13.50 -2.70 -7.00
CA ILE A 655 -13.30 -3.91 -7.82
C ILE A 655 -11.88 -4.46 -7.64
N HIS A 656 -10.85 -3.60 -7.52
CA HIS A 656 -9.47 -4.02 -7.25
C HIS A 656 -9.31 -4.76 -5.92
N LYS A 657 -9.96 -4.28 -4.86
CA LYS A 657 -9.91 -4.94 -3.54
C LYS A 657 -10.71 -6.24 -3.48
N SER A 658 -11.58 -6.51 -4.44
CA SER A 658 -12.35 -7.77 -4.54
C SER A 658 -11.60 -8.90 -5.25
N GLN A 659 -10.39 -8.66 -5.77
CA GLN A 659 -9.56 -9.71 -6.38
C GLN A 659 -9.30 -10.83 -5.38
N GLY A 660 -9.34 -12.08 -5.83
CA GLY A 660 -9.24 -13.27 -4.97
C GLY A 660 -10.47 -13.54 -4.08
N GLN A 661 -11.55 -12.75 -4.23
CA GLN A 661 -12.80 -12.91 -3.47
C GLN A 661 -13.93 -13.32 -4.39
N GLU A 662 -14.95 -14.01 -3.84
CA GLU A 662 -16.18 -14.36 -4.54
C GLU A 662 -17.36 -14.17 -3.59
N TYR A 663 -18.49 -13.75 -4.15
CA TYR A 663 -19.71 -13.48 -3.42
C TYR A 663 -20.92 -14.11 -4.11
N PRO A 664 -21.94 -14.59 -3.40
CA PRO A 664 -23.19 -15.04 -4.01
C PRO A 664 -23.83 -13.97 -4.90
N VAL A 665 -23.98 -12.76 -4.40
CA VAL A 665 -24.60 -11.64 -5.12
C VAL A 665 -23.64 -10.44 -5.17
N ILE A 666 -23.46 -9.88 -6.35
CA ILE A 666 -22.74 -8.61 -6.55
C ILE A 666 -23.61 -7.55 -7.21
N ILE A 667 -23.38 -6.30 -6.81
CA ILE A 667 -23.97 -5.11 -7.39
C ILE A 667 -22.85 -4.21 -7.89
N VAL A 668 -22.89 -3.81 -9.17
CA VAL A 668 -21.82 -3.05 -9.79
C VAL A 668 -22.36 -1.78 -10.44
N PRO A 669 -22.08 -0.59 -9.88
CA PRO A 669 -22.38 0.67 -10.55
C PRO A 669 -21.38 0.97 -11.67
N LEU A 670 -21.89 1.29 -12.87
CA LEU A 670 -21.08 1.62 -14.05
C LEU A 670 -21.61 2.89 -14.73
N LEU A 671 -20.91 4.02 -14.58
CA LEU A 671 -21.27 5.33 -15.08
C LEU A 671 -20.20 5.92 -16.00
N LYS A 672 -20.58 6.86 -16.86
CA LYS A 672 -19.64 7.60 -17.74
C LYS A 672 -18.57 8.35 -16.95
N GLU A 673 -18.90 8.86 -15.78
CA GLU A 673 -17.94 9.53 -14.88
C GLU A 673 -16.76 8.63 -14.45
N HIS A 674 -16.94 7.31 -14.56
CA HIS A 674 -15.89 6.32 -14.32
C HIS A 674 -14.96 6.13 -15.53
N TYR A 675 -14.98 6.98 -16.56
CA TYR A 675 -14.34 6.79 -17.87
C TYR A 675 -12.88 6.30 -17.79
N ILE A 676 -12.09 6.83 -16.85
CA ILE A 676 -10.69 6.43 -16.65
C ILE A 676 -10.58 4.96 -16.25
N MET A 677 -11.56 4.47 -15.47
CA MET A 677 -11.59 3.11 -14.94
C MET A 677 -12.35 2.13 -15.83
N LEU A 678 -13.18 2.62 -16.78
CA LEU A 678 -13.95 1.75 -17.66
C LEU A 678 -13.02 1.00 -18.61
N ARG A 679 -12.73 -0.27 -18.27
CA ARG A 679 -11.86 -1.17 -19.03
C ARG A 679 -12.44 -2.57 -19.00
N ARG A 680 -12.16 -3.36 -20.05
CA ARG A 680 -12.66 -4.73 -20.21
C ARG A 680 -12.31 -5.61 -19.02
N ASN A 681 -11.07 -5.65 -18.63
CA ASN A 681 -10.60 -6.46 -17.51
C ASN A 681 -11.19 -6.04 -16.16
N LEU A 682 -11.51 -4.74 -15.96
CA LEU A 682 -12.21 -4.28 -14.76
C LEU A 682 -13.63 -4.85 -14.70
N LEU A 683 -14.40 -4.72 -15.79
CA LEU A 683 -15.76 -5.24 -15.88
C LEU A 683 -15.77 -6.76 -15.79
N TYR A 684 -14.88 -7.43 -16.51
CA TYR A 684 -14.68 -8.86 -16.44
C TYR A 684 -14.39 -9.34 -15.01
N THR A 685 -13.41 -8.71 -14.34
CA THR A 685 -13.09 -9.04 -12.95
C THR A 685 -14.29 -8.83 -12.02
N ALA A 686 -15.03 -7.74 -12.17
CA ALA A 686 -16.21 -7.49 -11.35
C ALA A 686 -17.27 -8.58 -11.54
N VAL A 687 -17.64 -8.89 -12.78
CA VAL A 687 -18.66 -9.90 -13.11
C VAL A 687 -18.25 -11.28 -12.59
N THR A 688 -16.97 -11.64 -12.74
CA THR A 688 -16.45 -12.95 -12.31
C THR A 688 -16.33 -13.12 -10.79
N ARG A 689 -16.61 -12.11 -10.00
CA ARG A 689 -16.71 -12.23 -8.52
C ARG A 689 -18.03 -12.81 -8.05
N ALA A 690 -19.06 -12.85 -8.91
CA ALA A 690 -20.37 -13.39 -8.56
C ALA A 690 -20.44 -14.90 -8.73
N LYS A 691 -21.11 -15.57 -7.77
CA LYS A 691 -21.43 -17.01 -7.85
C LYS A 691 -22.84 -17.25 -8.36
N ALA A 692 -23.81 -16.44 -7.96
CA ALA A 692 -25.22 -16.69 -8.22
C ALA A 692 -25.93 -15.53 -8.94
N LYS A 693 -25.58 -14.27 -8.65
CA LYS A 693 -26.28 -13.13 -9.22
C LYS A 693 -25.40 -11.90 -9.42
N VAL A 694 -25.57 -11.24 -10.56
CA VAL A 694 -24.96 -9.94 -10.91
C VAL A 694 -26.05 -8.93 -11.18
N ILE A 695 -25.97 -7.76 -10.56
CA ILE A 695 -26.82 -6.60 -10.85
C ILE A 695 -25.92 -5.45 -11.30
N LEU A 696 -25.90 -5.18 -12.61
CA LEU A 696 -25.25 -4.00 -13.16
C LEU A 696 -26.23 -2.81 -13.09
N ILE A 697 -25.82 -1.70 -12.49
CA ILE A 697 -26.62 -0.47 -12.39
C ILE A 697 -25.83 0.65 -13.05
N GLY A 698 -26.34 1.19 -14.18
CA GLY A 698 -25.54 2.20 -14.87
C GLY A 698 -26.06 2.62 -16.21
N GLN A 699 -25.15 3.14 -17.01
CA GLN A 699 -25.42 3.64 -18.34
C GLN A 699 -24.93 2.64 -19.41
N LYS A 700 -25.76 2.31 -20.39
CA LYS A 700 -25.38 1.41 -21.51
C LYS A 700 -24.08 1.82 -22.18
N GLN A 701 -23.90 3.12 -22.35
CA GLN A 701 -22.66 3.64 -22.96
C GLN A 701 -21.41 3.36 -22.09
N ALA A 702 -21.54 3.38 -20.76
CA ALA A 702 -20.43 3.03 -19.87
C ALA A 702 -20.05 1.54 -19.98
N VAL A 703 -21.06 0.65 -20.09
CA VAL A 703 -20.84 -0.78 -20.33
C VAL A 703 -20.17 -0.99 -21.68
N PHE A 704 -20.68 -0.32 -22.73
CA PHE A 704 -20.09 -0.39 -24.07
C PHE A 704 -18.63 0.06 -24.08
N VAL A 705 -18.31 1.21 -23.47
CA VAL A 705 -16.93 1.69 -23.33
C VAL A 705 -16.05 0.69 -22.59
N ALA A 706 -16.56 0.15 -21.47
CA ALA A 706 -15.81 -0.82 -20.67
C ALA A 706 -15.46 -2.09 -21.49
N ILE A 707 -16.38 -2.60 -22.31
CA ILE A 707 -16.14 -3.80 -23.14
C ILE A 707 -15.09 -3.52 -24.24
N HIS A 708 -15.18 -2.35 -24.90
CA HIS A 708 -14.28 -2.04 -26.03
C HIS A 708 -12.89 -1.58 -25.60
N LYS A 709 -12.77 -0.90 -24.44
CA LYS A 709 -11.51 -0.37 -23.97
C LYS A 709 -10.65 -1.49 -23.35
N CYS A 710 -9.63 -1.90 -24.09
CA CYS A 710 -8.68 -2.92 -23.67
C CYS A 710 -7.29 -2.30 -23.47
N ASP A 711 -6.93 -1.98 -22.23
CA ASP A 711 -5.62 -1.42 -21.88
C ASP A 711 -4.64 -2.49 -21.35
N VAL A 712 -5.01 -3.77 -21.44
CA VAL A 712 -4.19 -4.86 -20.86
C VAL A 712 -2.83 -5.01 -21.57
N GLY A 713 -2.70 -4.45 -22.79
CA GLY A 713 -1.45 -4.41 -23.56
C GLY A 713 -0.62 -3.13 -23.38
N GLN A 714 -1.09 -2.16 -22.61
CA GLN A 714 -0.44 -0.84 -22.49
C GLN A 714 0.60 -0.74 -21.38
N ARG A 715 0.89 -1.81 -20.63
CA ARG A 715 1.98 -1.78 -19.67
C ARG A 715 3.32 -1.94 -20.38
N ASN A 716 4.19 -0.98 -20.21
CA ASN A 716 5.54 -1.03 -20.78
C ASN A 716 6.36 -2.10 -20.08
N THR A 717 6.49 -3.26 -20.71
CA THR A 717 7.32 -4.40 -20.29
C THR A 717 7.80 -5.13 -21.56
N VAL A 718 8.96 -5.74 -21.49
CA VAL A 718 9.52 -6.57 -22.58
C VAL A 718 9.92 -7.97 -22.08
N LEU A 719 9.26 -8.42 -21.01
CA LEU A 719 9.56 -9.73 -20.42
C LEU A 719 9.42 -10.87 -21.43
N ALA A 720 8.34 -10.88 -22.23
CA ALA A 720 8.14 -11.91 -23.26
C ALA A 720 9.28 -11.93 -24.29
N ASP A 721 9.63 -10.75 -24.80
CA ASP A 721 10.70 -10.62 -25.81
C ASP A 721 12.06 -11.06 -25.24
N ARG A 722 12.34 -10.77 -23.96
CA ARG A 722 13.53 -11.23 -23.25
C ARG A 722 13.54 -12.75 -23.08
N ILE A 723 12.41 -13.36 -22.71
CA ILE A 723 12.29 -14.82 -22.59
C ILE A 723 12.63 -15.45 -23.93
N VAL A 724 12.02 -14.99 -25.04
CA VAL A 724 12.28 -15.50 -26.39
C VAL A 724 13.74 -15.35 -26.77
N ALA A 725 14.32 -14.17 -26.57
CA ALA A 725 15.71 -13.90 -26.92
C ALA A 725 16.70 -14.78 -26.13
N TYR A 726 16.50 -14.93 -24.82
CA TYR A 726 17.37 -15.78 -24.00
C TYR A 726 17.17 -17.25 -24.29
N TYR A 727 15.94 -17.71 -24.53
CA TYR A 727 15.65 -19.10 -24.91
C TYR A 727 16.38 -19.48 -26.21
N ASN A 728 16.26 -18.67 -27.26
CA ASN A 728 16.92 -18.93 -28.52
C ASN A 728 18.45 -18.92 -28.39
N ARG A 729 19.01 -17.99 -27.59
CA ARG A 729 20.44 -17.91 -27.32
C ARG A 729 20.98 -19.16 -26.60
N GLU A 730 20.27 -19.64 -25.59
CA GLU A 730 20.68 -20.83 -24.83
C GLU A 730 20.55 -22.12 -25.68
N LEU A 731 19.52 -22.23 -26.53
CA LEU A 731 19.41 -23.33 -27.48
C LEU A 731 20.58 -23.34 -28.47
N SER A 732 20.93 -22.18 -29.04
CA SER A 732 22.07 -22.07 -29.97
C SER A 732 23.40 -22.49 -29.32
N ARG A 733 23.57 -22.20 -28.03
CA ARG A 733 24.77 -22.60 -27.26
C ARG A 733 24.82 -24.10 -26.96
N ARG A 734 23.67 -24.77 -26.84
CA ARG A 734 23.60 -26.23 -26.60
C ARG A 734 23.80 -27.05 -27.87
N VAL A 735 23.52 -26.45 -29.03
CA VAL A 735 23.69 -27.08 -30.34
C VAL A 735 25.09 -26.89 -30.89
N ALA A 736 25.80 -25.79 -30.51
CA ALA A 736 27.21 -25.54 -30.83
C ALA A 736 28.16 -26.27 -29.86
#